data_19edd89375c932fede5905d609b5f017
#
_entry.id   19edd89375c932fede5905d609b5f017
#
_cell.length_a   1.000
_cell.length_b   1.000
_cell.length_c   1.000
_cell.angle_alpha   90.00
_cell.angle_beta   90.00
_cell.angle_gamma   90.00
#
_symmetry.space_group_name_H-M   'P 1'
#
loop_
_entity.id
_entity.type
_entity.pdbx_description
1 polymer ?
#
loop_
_entity_poly.entity_id
_entity_poly.type
_entity_poly.pdbx_seq_one_letter_code
_entity_poly.pdbx_strand_id
1 'polypeptide(L)'
;MNIHEYGFYRVAAIVPSCAVGDCASNAERIIGGLRKSAEMGADIAVFPALALTSSSCGTFFEQRSLLNAAEDRLAYIVRQTSMEPIIGVVGFPFFFSGNIYSAVAVFSRGTIYGIVPLDGTAHSRVFSVYGGKESSVIFTGLQNTAVPFGSDLLFEVEKSRFSFVIGSEKNVWNQNEVVSDNASPAAGNTLTVTGAALYIEPLAQASFAGSFTELCRSAAALSKQERNTVLFVNAGWGESTTDTACAGERGIYENGELLAAANGFELSACNKTGNSNFSGYEDEAAITLADMDCEAPSSCCRSPSVCRRIVISAIPSRGVLLVRPRNPNPFIPPAVQNNEQAWESFFSQVTELQARGLAKRMYHTGCVKTVLGISGGLDSTLALFISILAARILRQNPDSVTAITMPGFGTTDRTKSNALKLAELLGCTVLTIPIEKAMMQHFADIEHPADICNNVYENAQARERTQILMDKANQLGALLVGTGDLSESALGWETYNGDHMSMYNVNAGIPKTLLRHCIRYVAAHPAVFLPDTNVHTEFRAVVQDILDTPISPELLPAQKQVITQKTEEILGPYELHDFFLYYLLHTDFSPTKILLLAEHCFSTEQRYNRQQILGCMRIFYRRLFSQQFKRSCAPDGVQVGFGSFSPRGIWQMPSDMTASVWLAELEKLSEV
;
A
#
# COMPACT_ATOMS: atom_id res chain seq x y z
N MET A 1 4.80 19.12 -12.17
CA MET A 1 5.81 18.10 -11.84
C MET A 1 5.74 17.02 -12.90
N ASN A 2 6.89 16.50 -13.35
CA ASN A 2 6.94 15.41 -14.33
C ASN A 2 6.86 14.06 -13.59
N ILE A 3 5.67 13.44 -13.58
CA ILE A 3 5.46 12.17 -12.88
C ILE A 3 6.20 10.98 -13.53
N HIS A 4 6.54 11.06 -14.84
CA HIS A 4 7.27 10.01 -15.54
C HIS A 4 8.71 9.83 -15.02
N GLU A 5 9.34 10.91 -14.53
CA GLU A 5 10.68 10.84 -13.92
C GLU A 5 10.71 9.98 -12.65
N TYR A 6 9.54 9.77 -12.05
CA TYR A 6 9.33 8.94 -10.85
C TYR A 6 8.71 7.58 -11.19
N GLY A 7 8.62 7.22 -12.47
CA GLY A 7 8.04 5.97 -12.92
C GLY A 7 6.51 5.90 -12.88
N PHE A 8 5.80 7.02 -12.63
CA PHE A 8 4.35 7.06 -12.66
C PHE A 8 3.82 7.38 -14.04
N TYR A 9 2.73 6.69 -14.44
CA TYR A 9 2.00 6.93 -15.68
C TYR A 9 0.51 7.03 -15.39
N ARG A 10 -0.15 8.03 -16.00
CA ARG A 10 -1.56 8.29 -15.78
C ARG A 10 -2.42 7.47 -16.70
N VAL A 11 -3.27 6.62 -16.15
CA VAL A 11 -4.19 5.77 -16.89
C VAL A 11 -5.63 6.23 -16.69
N ALA A 12 -6.44 6.17 -17.76
CA ALA A 12 -7.83 6.59 -17.76
C ALA A 12 -8.74 5.45 -18.22
N ALA A 13 -9.75 5.12 -17.43
CA ALA A 13 -10.88 4.29 -17.81
C ALA A 13 -12.06 5.20 -18.17
N ILE A 14 -12.56 5.10 -19.40
CA ILE A 14 -13.55 6.03 -19.98
C ILE A 14 -14.78 5.27 -20.41
N VAL A 15 -15.93 5.67 -19.90
CA VAL A 15 -17.23 5.17 -20.33
C VAL A 15 -17.96 6.29 -21.07
N PRO A 16 -18.02 6.27 -22.43
CA PRO A 16 -18.81 7.22 -23.18
C PRO A 16 -20.31 6.85 -23.08
N SER A 17 -21.19 7.81 -23.19
CA SER A 17 -22.57 7.50 -23.53
C SER A 17 -22.60 6.96 -24.97
N CYS A 18 -23.23 5.80 -25.20
CA CYS A 18 -23.31 5.21 -26.54
C CYS A 18 -24.70 5.41 -27.16
N ALA A 19 -24.76 5.37 -28.49
CA ALA A 19 -26.00 5.20 -29.23
C ALA A 19 -25.89 3.90 -30.03
N VAL A 20 -26.85 3.00 -29.87
CA VAL A 20 -26.81 1.65 -30.47
C VAL A 20 -26.77 1.73 -31.97
N GLY A 21 -25.69 1.23 -32.58
CA GLY A 21 -25.49 1.21 -34.03
C GLY A 21 -25.08 2.55 -34.66
N ASP A 22 -25.05 3.66 -33.91
CA ASP A 22 -24.65 4.97 -34.42
C ASP A 22 -23.13 5.21 -34.27
N CYS A 23 -22.36 4.60 -35.15
CA CYS A 23 -20.90 4.74 -35.17
C CYS A 23 -20.42 6.19 -35.30
N ALA A 24 -21.22 7.07 -35.94
CA ALA A 24 -20.82 8.46 -36.17
C ALA A 24 -20.87 9.26 -34.85
N SER A 25 -21.98 9.20 -34.15
CA SER A 25 -22.17 9.86 -32.86
C SER A 25 -21.21 9.29 -31.80
N ASN A 26 -21.06 7.97 -31.76
CA ASN A 26 -20.14 7.31 -30.82
C ASN A 26 -18.67 7.70 -31.07
N ALA A 27 -18.26 7.89 -32.34
CA ALA A 27 -16.91 8.37 -32.68
C ALA A 27 -16.64 9.78 -32.12
N GLU A 28 -17.59 10.71 -32.23
CA GLU A 28 -17.43 12.06 -31.64
C GLU A 28 -17.30 12.02 -30.12
N ARG A 29 -18.09 11.17 -29.46
CA ARG A 29 -18.03 10.99 -27.97
C ARG A 29 -16.71 10.36 -27.53
N ILE A 30 -16.18 9.39 -28.29
CA ILE A 30 -14.86 8.80 -28.06
C ILE A 30 -13.76 9.85 -28.24
N ILE A 31 -13.82 10.67 -29.29
CA ILE A 31 -12.88 11.78 -29.52
C ILE A 31 -12.94 12.79 -28.35
N GLY A 32 -14.13 13.16 -27.92
CA GLY A 32 -14.33 14.02 -26.75
C GLY A 32 -13.69 13.45 -25.49
N GLY A 33 -13.90 12.16 -25.20
CA GLY A 33 -13.30 11.45 -24.07
C GLY A 33 -11.77 11.41 -24.15
N LEU A 34 -11.20 11.15 -25.33
CA LEU A 34 -9.74 11.15 -25.56
C LEU A 34 -9.13 12.54 -25.30
N ARG A 35 -9.74 13.61 -25.86
CA ARG A 35 -9.26 14.99 -25.66
C ARG A 35 -9.33 15.41 -24.21
N LYS A 36 -10.47 15.17 -23.55
CA LYS A 36 -10.65 15.49 -22.12
C LYS A 36 -9.64 14.75 -21.24
N SER A 37 -9.39 13.47 -21.51
CA SER A 37 -8.38 12.69 -20.80
C SER A 37 -6.95 13.19 -21.07
N ALA A 38 -6.64 13.58 -22.30
CA ALA A 38 -5.36 14.19 -22.64
C ALA A 38 -5.15 15.54 -21.93
N GLU A 39 -6.20 16.38 -21.82
CA GLU A 39 -6.17 17.62 -21.03
C GLU A 39 -5.94 17.37 -19.55
N MET A 40 -6.49 16.27 -19.02
CA MET A 40 -6.27 15.82 -17.63
C MET A 40 -4.88 15.15 -17.44
N GLY A 41 -4.08 15.05 -18.51
CA GLY A 41 -2.72 14.53 -18.50
C GLY A 41 -2.63 13.01 -18.56
N ALA A 42 -3.66 12.32 -19.04
CA ALA A 42 -3.60 10.88 -19.22
C ALA A 42 -2.61 10.47 -20.32
N ASP A 43 -1.86 9.39 -20.07
CA ASP A 43 -0.94 8.78 -21.01
C ASP A 43 -1.65 7.74 -21.89
N ILE A 44 -2.64 7.05 -21.31
CA ILE A 44 -3.47 6.07 -21.99
C ILE A 44 -4.93 6.24 -21.59
N ALA A 45 -5.82 6.11 -22.56
CA ALA A 45 -7.26 6.16 -22.41
C ALA A 45 -7.90 4.88 -22.95
N VAL A 46 -8.63 4.18 -22.09
CA VAL A 46 -9.22 2.89 -22.37
C VAL A 46 -10.74 3.00 -22.38
N PHE A 47 -11.35 2.51 -23.45
CA PHE A 47 -12.79 2.46 -23.66
C PHE A 47 -13.30 1.01 -23.56
N PRO A 48 -14.61 0.79 -23.27
CA PRO A 48 -15.21 -0.52 -23.26
C PRO A 48 -15.05 -1.29 -24.57
N ALA A 49 -15.20 -2.61 -24.51
CA ALA A 49 -15.37 -3.42 -25.69
C ALA A 49 -16.58 -2.93 -26.51
N LEU A 50 -16.44 -2.91 -27.85
CA LEU A 50 -17.49 -2.47 -28.80
C LEU A 50 -18.01 -1.03 -28.59
N ALA A 51 -17.27 -0.16 -27.90
CA ALA A 51 -17.69 1.22 -27.61
C ALA A 51 -18.06 2.04 -28.87
N LEU A 52 -17.51 1.69 -30.02
CA LEU A 52 -17.76 2.41 -31.30
C LEU A 52 -19.15 2.10 -31.89
N THR A 53 -19.70 0.93 -31.61
CA THR A 53 -21.02 0.49 -32.12
C THR A 53 -22.08 0.38 -31.05
N SER A 54 -21.74 0.37 -29.77
CA SER A 54 -22.42 -0.29 -28.67
C SER A 54 -22.33 -1.81 -28.77
N SER A 55 -22.39 -2.50 -27.65
CA SER A 55 -22.37 -3.97 -27.58
C SER A 55 -23.71 -4.61 -27.93
N SER A 56 -24.77 -3.81 -27.96
CA SER A 56 -26.16 -4.24 -28.02
C SER A 56 -26.72 -4.37 -29.44
N CYS A 57 -25.88 -4.37 -30.49
CA CYS A 57 -26.35 -4.44 -31.88
C CYS A 57 -26.87 -5.84 -32.29
N GLY A 58 -26.71 -6.87 -31.48
CA GLY A 58 -27.23 -8.22 -31.71
C GLY A 58 -26.77 -8.79 -33.06
N THR A 59 -27.69 -9.34 -33.86
CA THR A 59 -27.40 -9.92 -35.19
C THR A 59 -27.01 -8.89 -36.27
N PHE A 60 -27.19 -7.58 -35.98
CA PHE A 60 -26.75 -6.53 -36.92
C PHE A 60 -25.21 -6.46 -37.05
N PHE A 61 -24.45 -7.05 -36.15
CA PHE A 61 -23.01 -7.22 -36.33
C PHE A 61 -22.63 -8.04 -37.56
N GLU A 62 -23.55 -8.87 -38.11
CA GLU A 62 -23.34 -9.58 -39.39
C GLU A 62 -23.51 -8.67 -40.62
N GLN A 63 -24.06 -7.46 -40.44
CA GLN A 63 -24.30 -6.53 -41.52
C GLN A 63 -23.02 -5.79 -41.95
N ARG A 64 -22.65 -5.94 -43.23
CA ARG A 64 -21.46 -5.28 -43.79
C ARG A 64 -21.47 -3.77 -43.61
N SER A 65 -22.67 -3.15 -43.70
CA SER A 65 -22.80 -1.70 -43.52
C SER A 65 -22.34 -1.25 -42.12
N LEU A 66 -22.66 -2.01 -41.07
CA LEU A 66 -22.23 -1.67 -39.71
C LEU A 66 -20.73 -1.88 -39.53
N LEU A 67 -20.19 -3.00 -40.02
CA LEU A 67 -18.75 -3.30 -39.93
C LEU A 67 -17.91 -2.27 -40.69
N ASN A 68 -18.28 -1.92 -41.91
CA ASN A 68 -17.59 -0.90 -42.71
C ASN A 68 -17.67 0.49 -42.03
N ALA A 69 -18.85 0.86 -41.49
CA ALA A 69 -19.01 2.10 -40.73
C ALA A 69 -18.12 2.15 -39.50
N ALA A 70 -17.98 1.05 -38.77
CA ALA A 70 -17.09 0.95 -37.61
C ALA A 70 -15.61 1.15 -38.01
N GLU A 71 -15.14 0.50 -39.06
CA GLU A 71 -13.77 0.68 -39.58
C GLU A 71 -13.51 2.12 -40.06
N ASP A 72 -14.42 2.70 -40.82
CA ASP A 72 -14.31 4.09 -41.33
C ASP A 72 -14.25 5.09 -40.15
N ARG A 73 -15.07 4.87 -39.11
CA ARG A 73 -15.11 5.73 -37.93
C ARG A 73 -13.92 5.53 -37.01
N LEU A 74 -13.37 4.34 -36.90
CA LEU A 74 -12.08 4.14 -36.23
C LEU A 74 -10.98 4.95 -36.92
N ALA A 75 -10.89 4.86 -38.24
CA ALA A 75 -9.94 5.65 -39.02
C ALA A 75 -10.14 7.17 -38.84
N TYR A 76 -11.39 7.60 -38.71
CA TYR A 76 -11.73 8.99 -38.41
C TYR A 76 -11.23 9.42 -37.03
N ILE A 77 -11.49 8.61 -35.96
CA ILE A 77 -11.01 8.86 -34.59
C ILE A 77 -9.49 9.01 -34.60
N VAL A 78 -8.76 8.07 -35.20
CA VAL A 78 -7.29 8.07 -35.24
C VAL A 78 -6.76 9.34 -35.91
N ARG A 79 -7.37 9.81 -36.98
CA ARG A 79 -6.99 11.08 -37.67
C ARG A 79 -7.28 12.30 -36.80
N GLN A 80 -8.48 12.38 -36.20
CA GLN A 80 -8.93 13.54 -35.42
C GLN A 80 -8.15 13.71 -34.10
N THR A 81 -7.55 12.64 -33.57
CA THR A 81 -6.76 12.64 -32.37
C THR A 81 -5.25 12.55 -32.59
N SER A 82 -4.82 12.75 -33.87
CA SER A 82 -3.39 12.63 -34.24
C SER A 82 -2.47 13.64 -33.55
N MET A 83 -2.99 14.77 -33.12
CA MET A 83 -2.23 15.79 -32.39
C MET A 83 -2.26 15.57 -30.87
N GLU A 84 -3.11 14.68 -30.37
CA GLU A 84 -3.20 14.40 -28.94
C GLU A 84 -2.08 13.44 -28.54
N PRO A 85 -1.27 13.78 -27.52
CA PRO A 85 -0.19 12.92 -27.05
C PRO A 85 -0.72 11.87 -26.04
N ILE A 86 -1.62 11.02 -26.50
CA ILE A 86 -2.28 9.98 -25.70
C ILE A 86 -2.33 8.68 -26.50
N ILE A 87 -2.27 7.54 -25.80
CA ILE A 87 -2.57 6.24 -26.38
C ILE A 87 -4.07 6.00 -26.24
N GLY A 88 -4.76 5.73 -27.35
CA GLY A 88 -6.16 5.32 -27.36
C GLY A 88 -6.29 3.80 -27.46
N VAL A 89 -7.17 3.22 -26.64
CA VAL A 89 -7.59 1.81 -26.69
C VAL A 89 -9.10 1.78 -26.87
N VAL A 90 -9.57 1.49 -28.09
CA VAL A 90 -10.99 1.63 -28.47
C VAL A 90 -11.55 0.31 -28.99
N GLY A 91 -12.67 -0.14 -28.39
CA GLY A 91 -13.38 -1.36 -28.79
C GLY A 91 -14.27 -1.17 -30.01
N PHE A 92 -14.20 -2.11 -30.97
CA PHE A 92 -15.00 -2.11 -32.20
C PHE A 92 -15.18 -3.53 -32.75
N PRO A 93 -16.24 -3.80 -33.55
CA PRO A 93 -16.36 -5.06 -34.26
C PRO A 93 -15.43 -5.07 -35.48
N PHE A 94 -14.68 -6.13 -35.63
CA PHE A 94 -13.68 -6.25 -36.72
C PHE A 94 -13.90 -7.51 -37.54
N PHE A 95 -14.03 -7.32 -38.88
CA PHE A 95 -14.14 -8.43 -39.81
C PHE A 95 -12.78 -8.78 -40.41
N PHE A 96 -12.35 -10.02 -40.15
CA PHE A 96 -11.08 -10.51 -40.68
C PHE A 96 -11.15 -11.98 -41.09
N SER A 97 -10.65 -12.30 -42.28
CA SER A 97 -10.52 -13.68 -42.80
C SER A 97 -11.80 -14.52 -42.70
N GLY A 98 -12.96 -13.91 -43.00
CA GLY A 98 -14.25 -14.59 -42.98
C GLY A 98 -14.95 -14.65 -41.60
N ASN A 99 -14.32 -14.15 -40.55
CA ASN A 99 -14.83 -14.13 -39.18
C ASN A 99 -15.04 -12.71 -38.70
N ILE A 100 -15.95 -12.55 -37.71
CA ILE A 100 -16.18 -11.29 -37.01
C ILE A 100 -15.62 -11.43 -35.60
N TYR A 101 -14.83 -10.47 -35.16
CA TYR A 101 -14.22 -10.43 -33.84
C TYR A 101 -14.71 -9.20 -33.07
N SER A 102 -14.97 -9.34 -31.78
CA SER A 102 -14.87 -8.20 -30.87
C SER A 102 -13.39 -7.88 -30.71
N ALA A 103 -12.98 -6.67 -31.00
CA ALA A 103 -11.57 -6.31 -30.98
C ALA A 103 -11.35 -4.90 -30.42
N VAL A 104 -10.14 -4.63 -29.99
CA VAL A 104 -9.68 -3.28 -29.64
C VAL A 104 -8.54 -2.84 -30.53
N ALA A 105 -8.58 -1.60 -30.96
CA ALA A 105 -7.48 -0.94 -31.65
C ALA A 105 -6.65 -0.13 -30.64
N VAL A 106 -5.33 -0.32 -30.69
CA VAL A 106 -4.35 0.47 -29.97
C VAL A 106 -3.72 1.46 -30.93
N PHE A 107 -3.87 2.74 -30.68
CA PHE A 107 -3.37 3.81 -31.55
C PHE A 107 -2.82 4.99 -30.77
N SER A 108 -1.97 5.77 -31.40
CA SER A 108 -1.46 7.05 -30.91
C SER A 108 -0.97 7.88 -32.09
N ARG A 109 -1.15 9.21 -32.00
CA ARG A 109 -0.62 10.18 -32.99
C ARG A 109 -0.88 9.82 -34.45
N GLY A 110 -2.09 9.39 -34.75
CA GLY A 110 -2.49 9.09 -36.13
C GLY A 110 -2.06 7.72 -36.67
N THR A 111 -1.46 6.87 -35.83
CA THR A 111 -0.98 5.53 -36.19
C THR A 111 -1.64 4.47 -35.35
N ILE A 112 -2.14 3.39 -35.98
CA ILE A 112 -2.58 2.18 -35.31
C ILE A 112 -1.36 1.25 -35.11
N TYR A 113 -1.08 0.88 -33.88
CA TYR A 113 0.05 0.03 -33.50
C TYR A 113 -0.31 -1.46 -33.44
N GLY A 114 -1.58 -1.78 -33.16
CA GLY A 114 -2.05 -3.17 -33.12
C GLY A 114 -3.54 -3.27 -32.93
N ILE A 115 -4.09 -4.44 -33.29
CA ILE A 115 -5.49 -4.82 -33.05
C ILE A 115 -5.47 -6.11 -32.26
N VAL A 116 -6.17 -6.10 -31.11
CA VAL A 116 -6.25 -7.26 -30.22
C VAL A 116 -7.67 -7.80 -30.23
N PRO A 117 -7.89 -9.05 -30.70
CA PRO A 117 -9.19 -9.70 -30.58
C PRO A 117 -9.48 -10.01 -29.10
N LEU A 118 -10.71 -9.77 -28.67
CA LEU A 118 -11.21 -10.09 -27.36
C LEU A 118 -11.97 -11.43 -27.43
N ASP A 119 -11.55 -12.41 -26.63
CA ASP A 119 -12.21 -13.69 -26.51
C ASP A 119 -13.21 -13.63 -25.36
N GLY A 120 -14.48 -13.88 -25.59
CA GLY A 120 -15.44 -14.07 -24.50
C GLY A 120 -16.48 -12.99 -24.30
N THR A 121 -16.72 -12.11 -25.29
CA THR A 121 -17.93 -11.25 -25.26
C THR A 121 -19.16 -12.16 -25.18
N ALA A 122 -19.68 -12.32 -23.95
CA ALA A 122 -20.58 -13.42 -23.53
C ALA A 122 -21.95 -13.45 -24.23
N HIS A 123 -22.27 -12.48 -25.08
CA HIS A 123 -23.65 -12.30 -25.54
C HIS A 123 -23.87 -12.48 -27.05
N SER A 124 -22.85 -12.89 -27.81
CA SER A 124 -23.06 -12.99 -29.24
C SER A 124 -22.56 -14.32 -29.82
N ARG A 125 -23.48 -15.07 -30.39
CA ARG A 125 -23.16 -16.18 -31.31
C ARG A 125 -22.46 -15.70 -32.59
N VAL A 126 -22.28 -14.39 -32.74
CA VAL A 126 -21.73 -13.72 -33.92
C VAL A 126 -20.22 -13.61 -33.86
N PHE A 127 -19.65 -13.39 -32.68
CA PHE A 127 -18.20 -13.19 -32.55
C PHE A 127 -17.43 -14.51 -32.44
N SER A 128 -16.39 -14.61 -33.26
CA SER A 128 -15.49 -15.76 -33.30
C SER A 128 -14.38 -15.65 -32.26
N VAL A 129 -13.99 -16.79 -31.69
CA VAL A 129 -12.80 -16.88 -30.84
C VAL A 129 -11.56 -16.92 -31.72
N TYR A 130 -10.54 -16.15 -31.38
CA TYR A 130 -9.31 -16.08 -32.15
C TYR A 130 -8.45 -17.33 -31.96
N GLY A 131 -8.09 -18.00 -33.05
CA GLY A 131 -7.38 -19.30 -33.03
C GLY A 131 -5.84 -19.23 -32.93
N GLY A 132 -5.25 -18.05 -32.67
CA GLY A 132 -3.85 -17.93 -32.26
C GLY A 132 -2.76 -18.05 -33.34
N LYS A 133 -3.02 -17.69 -34.61
CA LYS A 133 -1.96 -17.55 -35.64
C LYS A 133 -1.55 -16.08 -35.79
N GLU A 134 -0.23 -15.84 -35.87
CA GLU A 134 0.28 -14.53 -36.20
C GLU A 134 -0.35 -13.97 -37.48
N SER A 135 -0.90 -12.77 -37.42
CA SER A 135 -1.52 -12.11 -38.55
C SER A 135 -1.23 -10.61 -38.56
N SER A 136 -1.40 -9.98 -39.70
CA SER A 136 -1.34 -8.54 -39.86
C SER A 136 -2.42 -8.07 -40.82
N VAL A 137 -2.86 -6.83 -40.65
CA VAL A 137 -3.95 -6.21 -41.43
C VAL A 137 -3.46 -4.90 -42.03
N ILE A 138 -3.99 -4.52 -43.18
CA ILE A 138 -3.72 -3.22 -43.79
C ILE A 138 -5.02 -2.41 -43.78
N PHE A 139 -5.01 -1.26 -43.12
CA PHE A 139 -6.10 -0.28 -43.19
C PHE A 139 -5.86 0.65 -44.36
N THR A 140 -6.41 0.28 -45.50
CA THR A 140 -6.34 1.13 -46.74
C THR A 140 -7.06 2.47 -46.48
N GLY A 141 -6.36 3.57 -46.70
CA GLY A 141 -6.89 4.92 -46.48
C GLY A 141 -6.53 5.56 -45.15
N LEU A 142 -5.93 4.83 -44.21
CA LEU A 142 -5.36 5.38 -42.98
C LEU A 142 -3.83 5.27 -42.95
N GLN A 143 -3.32 4.06 -43.14
CA GLN A 143 -1.88 3.77 -43.20
C GLN A 143 -1.61 2.60 -44.15
N ASN A 144 -0.52 2.72 -44.94
CA ASN A 144 -0.11 1.68 -45.88
C ASN A 144 0.79 0.61 -45.27
N THR A 145 1.02 0.66 -43.95
CA THR A 145 1.82 -0.31 -43.20
C THR A 145 0.95 -1.39 -42.58
N ALA A 146 1.46 -2.60 -42.54
CA ALA A 146 0.77 -3.70 -41.89
C ALA A 146 0.63 -3.45 -40.39
N VAL A 147 -0.58 -3.64 -39.87
CA VAL A 147 -0.91 -3.55 -38.44
C VAL A 147 -0.92 -4.96 -37.83
N PRO A 148 -0.19 -5.25 -36.79
CA PRO A 148 -0.25 -6.54 -36.07
C PRO A 148 -1.66 -6.84 -35.58
N PHE A 149 -2.13 -8.07 -35.82
CA PHE A 149 -3.40 -8.59 -35.31
C PHE A 149 -3.14 -9.88 -34.50
N GLY A 150 -3.63 -9.94 -33.27
CA GLY A 150 -3.48 -11.10 -32.39
C GLY A 150 -3.62 -10.78 -30.91
N SER A 151 -3.82 -11.83 -30.11
CA SER A 151 -3.91 -11.74 -28.64
C SER A 151 -2.55 -11.78 -27.91
N ASP A 152 -1.47 -11.95 -28.67
CA ASP A 152 -0.08 -12.09 -28.21
C ASP A 152 0.71 -10.79 -28.27
N LEU A 153 0.07 -9.62 -28.32
CA LEU A 153 0.71 -8.32 -28.45
C LEU A 153 1.07 -7.72 -27.09
N LEU A 154 2.37 -7.45 -26.88
CA LEU A 154 2.88 -6.64 -25.77
C LEU A 154 3.27 -5.25 -26.31
N PHE A 155 2.62 -4.23 -25.81
CA PHE A 155 2.88 -2.83 -26.15
C PHE A 155 3.88 -2.22 -25.18
N GLU A 156 4.94 -1.61 -25.69
CA GLU A 156 5.98 -0.95 -24.91
C GLU A 156 6.13 0.51 -25.39
N VAL A 157 6.14 1.46 -24.46
CA VAL A 157 6.37 2.87 -24.80
C VAL A 157 7.87 3.14 -24.88
N GLU A 158 8.32 3.71 -25.99
CA GLU A 158 9.72 3.96 -26.26
C GLU A 158 10.41 4.76 -25.15
N LYS A 159 11.60 4.30 -24.72
CA LYS A 159 12.42 4.93 -23.68
C LYS A 159 11.71 5.06 -22.32
N SER A 160 10.76 4.19 -22.04
CA SER A 160 10.04 4.17 -20.76
C SER A 160 9.96 2.75 -20.19
N ARG A 161 9.52 2.63 -18.95
CA ARG A 161 9.15 1.33 -18.35
C ARG A 161 7.66 1.02 -18.52
N PHE A 162 6.92 1.89 -19.18
CA PHE A 162 5.49 1.70 -19.38
C PHE A 162 5.24 0.67 -20.49
N SER A 163 4.64 -0.43 -20.08
CA SER A 163 4.23 -1.51 -20.96
C SER A 163 2.84 -2.02 -20.58
N PHE A 164 2.09 -2.50 -21.55
CA PHE A 164 0.76 -3.01 -21.30
C PHE A 164 0.36 -4.13 -22.26
N VAL A 165 -0.58 -4.94 -21.81
CA VAL A 165 -1.25 -5.96 -22.59
C VAL A 165 -2.76 -5.81 -22.45
N ILE A 166 -3.49 -6.33 -23.42
CA ILE A 166 -4.94 -6.35 -23.41
C ILE A 166 -5.39 -7.78 -23.18
N GLY A 167 -6.19 -7.98 -22.16
CA GLY A 167 -6.74 -9.27 -21.80
C GLY A 167 -8.11 -9.55 -22.40
N SER A 168 -8.58 -10.76 -22.23
CA SER A 168 -9.92 -11.20 -22.61
C SER A 168 -10.71 -11.59 -21.37
N GLU A 169 -12.03 -11.43 -21.40
CA GLU A 169 -12.98 -11.68 -20.31
C GLU A 169 -12.81 -13.01 -19.57
N LYS A 170 -12.26 -14.05 -20.21
CA LYS A 170 -12.09 -15.37 -19.60
C LYS A 170 -11.08 -15.42 -18.45
N ASN A 171 -10.13 -14.50 -18.39
CA ASN A 171 -9.02 -14.59 -17.45
C ASN A 171 -9.35 -14.05 -16.06
N VAL A 172 -10.30 -13.14 -15.92
CA VAL A 172 -10.65 -12.51 -14.64
C VAL A 172 -11.81 -13.22 -13.94
N TRP A 173 -12.74 -13.81 -14.69
CA TRP A 173 -14.02 -14.33 -14.17
C TRP A 173 -14.03 -15.81 -13.83
N ASN A 174 -13.20 -16.66 -14.45
CA ASN A 174 -13.27 -18.12 -14.34
C ASN A 174 -12.38 -18.72 -13.23
N GLN A 175 -11.92 -17.97 -12.25
CA GLN A 175 -11.19 -18.55 -11.11
C GLN A 175 -12.05 -19.46 -10.23
N ASN A 176 -13.39 -19.51 -10.41
CA ASN A 176 -14.29 -20.41 -9.69
C ASN A 176 -14.58 -21.74 -10.42
N GLU A 177 -14.17 -21.92 -11.67
CA GLU A 177 -14.16 -23.24 -12.27
C GLU A 177 -12.91 -23.98 -11.76
N VAL A 178 -13.13 -24.90 -10.82
CA VAL A 178 -12.16 -25.91 -10.40
C VAL A 178 -11.47 -26.44 -11.64
N VAL A 179 -10.16 -26.21 -11.73
CA VAL A 179 -9.30 -26.76 -12.78
C VAL A 179 -9.59 -28.26 -12.85
N SER A 180 -10.38 -28.67 -13.84
CA SER A 180 -10.45 -30.09 -14.18
C SER A 180 -9.08 -30.45 -14.74
N ASP A 181 -8.44 -31.46 -14.16
CA ASP A 181 -7.06 -31.92 -14.45
C ASP A 181 -6.79 -32.30 -15.91
N ASN A 182 -7.70 -32.04 -16.85
CA ASN A 182 -7.61 -32.42 -18.24
C ASN A 182 -7.69 -31.25 -19.25
N ALA A 183 -7.61 -29.98 -18.81
CA ALA A 183 -7.53 -28.86 -19.74
C ALA A 183 -6.07 -28.67 -20.20
N SER A 184 -5.86 -28.75 -21.51
CA SER A 184 -4.56 -28.50 -22.16
C SER A 184 -3.98 -27.16 -21.72
N PRO A 185 -2.67 -27.06 -21.38
CA PRO A 185 -2.05 -25.84 -20.80
C PRO A 185 -2.00 -24.62 -21.75
N ALA A 186 -2.55 -24.71 -22.95
CA ALA A 186 -2.32 -23.73 -24.01
C ALA A 186 -3.23 -22.49 -23.97
N ALA A 187 -4.30 -22.44 -23.19
CA ALA A 187 -5.28 -21.34 -23.23
C ALA A 187 -5.37 -20.47 -21.95
N GLY A 188 -4.71 -20.85 -20.86
CA GLY A 188 -4.94 -20.26 -19.54
C GLY A 188 -3.88 -19.27 -19.03
N ASN A 189 -2.73 -19.12 -19.68
CA ASN A 189 -1.55 -18.52 -19.05
C ASN A 189 -0.85 -17.39 -19.84
N THR A 190 -1.53 -16.68 -20.72
CA THR A 190 -0.88 -15.59 -21.46
C THR A 190 -0.46 -14.42 -20.55
N LEU A 191 -1.15 -14.25 -19.42
CA LEU A 191 -0.90 -13.17 -18.44
C LEU A 191 0.39 -13.35 -17.63
N THR A 192 0.65 -14.57 -17.14
CA THR A 192 1.78 -14.85 -16.24
C THR A 192 3.16 -14.75 -16.90
N VAL A 193 3.21 -14.54 -18.22
CA VAL A 193 4.43 -14.61 -19.01
C VAL A 193 4.93 -13.24 -19.48
N THR A 194 4.07 -12.20 -19.49
CA THR A 194 4.41 -10.95 -20.19
C THR A 194 5.27 -9.97 -19.38
N GLY A 195 5.15 -9.94 -18.06
CA GLY A 195 5.84 -8.93 -17.24
C GLY A 195 5.38 -7.48 -17.54
N ALA A 196 4.19 -7.30 -18.14
CA ALA A 196 3.63 -5.98 -18.42
C ALA A 196 3.29 -5.22 -17.14
N ALA A 197 3.55 -3.91 -17.12
CA ALA A 197 3.22 -3.05 -15.98
C ALA A 197 1.71 -2.83 -15.83
N LEU A 198 0.96 -2.83 -16.95
CA LEU A 198 -0.49 -2.64 -16.98
C LEU A 198 -1.18 -3.76 -17.75
N TYR A 199 -2.20 -4.33 -17.12
CA TYR A 199 -3.16 -5.22 -17.73
C TYR A 199 -4.49 -4.50 -17.95
N ILE A 200 -4.95 -4.49 -19.18
CA ILE A 200 -6.17 -3.77 -19.59
C ILE A 200 -7.26 -4.78 -19.93
N GLU A 201 -8.45 -4.61 -19.35
CA GLU A 201 -9.61 -5.43 -19.60
C GLU A 201 -10.82 -4.60 -20.04
N PRO A 202 -11.02 -4.41 -21.34
CA PRO A 202 -12.21 -3.80 -21.89
C PRO A 202 -13.36 -4.80 -21.84
N LEU A 203 -14.47 -4.44 -21.19
CA LEU A 203 -15.64 -5.28 -20.98
C LEU A 203 -16.85 -4.77 -21.76
N ALA A 204 -17.81 -5.66 -22.02
CA ALA A 204 -19.13 -5.35 -22.57
C ALA A 204 -20.16 -6.30 -21.97
N GLN A 205 -20.29 -6.27 -20.66
CA GLN A 205 -21.13 -7.19 -19.88
C GLN A 205 -22.32 -6.47 -19.27
N ALA A 206 -23.45 -7.19 -19.16
CA ALA A 206 -24.58 -6.71 -18.37
C ALA A 206 -24.21 -6.56 -16.91
N SER A 207 -24.69 -5.48 -16.29
CA SER A 207 -24.51 -5.23 -14.86
C SER A 207 -25.63 -5.89 -14.05
N PHE A 208 -25.27 -6.54 -12.95
CA PHE A 208 -26.19 -7.15 -12.01
C PHE A 208 -25.92 -6.65 -10.60
N ALA A 209 -26.87 -6.87 -9.70
CA ALA A 209 -26.66 -6.58 -8.28
C ALA A 209 -25.44 -7.37 -7.76
N GLY A 210 -24.41 -6.66 -7.33
CA GLY A 210 -23.14 -7.25 -6.86
C GLY A 210 -22.04 -7.37 -7.92
N SER A 211 -22.32 -7.21 -9.23
CA SER A 211 -21.31 -7.32 -10.30
C SER A 211 -20.09 -6.42 -10.08
N PHE A 212 -20.31 -5.17 -9.68
CA PHE A 212 -19.22 -4.26 -9.37
C PHE A 212 -18.28 -4.77 -8.26
N THR A 213 -18.84 -5.35 -7.20
CA THR A 213 -18.04 -5.91 -6.10
C THR A 213 -17.21 -7.10 -6.56
N GLU A 214 -17.76 -7.93 -7.46
CA GLU A 214 -17.04 -9.07 -8.03
C GLU A 214 -15.93 -8.61 -8.97
N LEU A 215 -16.19 -7.64 -9.86
CA LEU A 215 -15.19 -7.00 -10.72
C LEU A 215 -14.02 -6.46 -9.88
N CYS A 216 -14.32 -5.69 -8.85
CA CYS A 216 -13.32 -5.13 -7.95
C CYS A 216 -12.49 -6.21 -7.25
N ARG A 217 -13.13 -7.26 -6.75
CA ARG A 217 -12.44 -8.39 -6.08
C ARG A 217 -11.51 -9.12 -7.04
N SER A 218 -11.98 -9.41 -8.24
CA SER A 218 -11.20 -10.11 -9.26
C SER A 218 -10.02 -9.28 -9.74
N ALA A 219 -10.22 -7.99 -10.02
CA ALA A 219 -9.15 -7.07 -10.41
C ALA A 219 -8.09 -6.92 -9.30
N ALA A 220 -8.50 -6.80 -8.03
CA ALA A 220 -7.59 -6.76 -6.88
C ALA A 220 -6.78 -8.06 -6.75
N ALA A 221 -7.44 -9.23 -6.86
CA ALA A 221 -6.76 -10.53 -6.78
C ALA A 221 -5.73 -10.69 -7.91
N LEU A 222 -6.12 -10.36 -9.15
CA LEU A 222 -5.24 -10.47 -10.32
C LEU A 222 -4.05 -9.53 -10.21
N SER A 223 -4.27 -8.25 -9.87
CA SER A 223 -3.17 -7.28 -9.73
C SER A 223 -2.17 -7.66 -8.64
N LYS A 224 -2.64 -8.27 -7.55
CA LYS A 224 -1.78 -8.78 -6.47
C LYS A 224 -0.99 -10.01 -6.90
N GLN A 225 -1.63 -10.96 -7.59
CA GLN A 225 -0.99 -12.17 -8.08
C GLN A 225 0.10 -11.86 -9.08
N GLU A 226 -0.17 -10.99 -10.06
CA GLU A 226 0.75 -10.64 -11.15
C GLU A 226 1.71 -9.50 -10.76
N ARG A 227 1.50 -8.85 -9.60
CA ARG A 227 2.28 -7.68 -9.13
C ARG A 227 2.35 -6.57 -10.16
N ASN A 228 1.20 -6.23 -10.72
CA ASN A 228 1.05 -5.19 -11.74
C ASN A 228 -0.20 -4.35 -11.48
N THR A 229 -0.48 -3.44 -12.40
CA THR A 229 -1.73 -2.68 -12.43
C THR A 229 -2.75 -3.39 -13.32
N VAL A 230 -3.99 -3.50 -12.85
CA VAL A 230 -5.14 -3.98 -13.60
C VAL A 230 -6.13 -2.83 -13.78
N LEU A 231 -6.50 -2.54 -15.04
CA LEU A 231 -7.55 -1.59 -15.39
C LEU A 231 -8.68 -2.33 -16.08
N PHE A 232 -9.90 -2.27 -15.54
CA PHE A 232 -11.10 -2.73 -16.22
C PHE A 232 -12.05 -1.58 -16.51
N VAL A 233 -12.78 -1.67 -17.61
CA VAL A 233 -13.82 -0.72 -18.01
C VAL A 233 -14.94 -1.43 -18.73
N ASN A 234 -16.17 -1.32 -18.20
CA ASN A 234 -17.36 -1.98 -18.72
C ASN A 234 -18.23 -1.01 -19.54
N ALA A 235 -19.03 -1.55 -20.45
CA ALA A 235 -20.06 -0.82 -21.17
C ALA A 235 -21.03 -0.11 -20.20
N GLY A 236 -21.58 1.03 -20.61
CA GLY A 236 -22.39 1.87 -19.73
C GLY A 236 -23.64 2.42 -20.37
N TRP A 237 -23.96 3.65 -19.99
CA TRP A 237 -25.17 4.34 -20.46
C TRP A 237 -25.25 4.40 -21.99
N GLY A 238 -26.41 4.09 -22.51
CA GLY A 238 -26.68 4.09 -23.97
C GLY A 238 -26.68 2.71 -24.61
N GLU A 239 -26.29 1.65 -23.88
CA GLU A 239 -26.56 0.28 -24.31
C GLU A 239 -28.07 -0.01 -24.33
N SER A 240 -28.51 -0.97 -25.15
CA SER A 240 -29.93 -1.35 -25.21
C SER A 240 -30.37 -1.92 -23.85
N THR A 241 -31.55 -1.48 -23.44
CA THR A 241 -32.21 -1.98 -22.20
C THR A 241 -33.31 -2.99 -22.48
N THR A 242 -33.30 -3.66 -23.66
CA THR A 242 -34.32 -4.64 -24.03
C THR A 242 -34.38 -5.78 -23.01
N ASP A 243 -33.23 -6.34 -22.61
CA ASP A 243 -33.16 -7.46 -21.66
C ASP A 243 -32.18 -7.21 -20.51
N THR A 244 -31.25 -6.29 -20.66
CA THR A 244 -30.14 -6.04 -19.71
C THR A 244 -29.90 -4.55 -19.52
N ALA A 245 -29.08 -4.19 -18.56
CA ALA A 245 -28.57 -2.84 -18.38
C ALA A 245 -27.06 -2.89 -18.13
N CYS A 246 -26.35 -1.86 -18.57
CA CYS A 246 -24.93 -1.68 -18.32
C CYS A 246 -24.73 -0.42 -17.49
N ALA A 247 -24.01 -0.53 -16.38
CA ALA A 247 -23.80 0.58 -15.45
C ALA A 247 -22.55 1.41 -15.77
N GLY A 248 -21.57 0.86 -16.50
CA GLY A 248 -20.29 1.52 -16.77
C GLY A 248 -19.31 1.40 -15.61
N GLU A 249 -19.29 0.22 -14.99
CA GLU A 249 -18.35 -0.12 -13.94
C GLU A 249 -16.91 0.00 -14.45
N ARG A 250 -16.06 0.60 -13.67
CA ARG A 250 -14.64 0.78 -14.02
C ARG A 250 -13.76 0.83 -12.78
N GLY A 251 -12.53 0.33 -12.90
CA GLY A 251 -11.61 0.30 -11.77
C GLY A 251 -10.16 0.12 -12.17
N ILE A 252 -9.28 0.64 -11.33
CA ILE A 252 -7.83 0.60 -11.47
C ILE A 252 -7.26 0.10 -10.15
N TYR A 253 -6.59 -1.04 -10.18
CA TYR A 253 -6.01 -1.73 -9.03
C TYR A 253 -4.51 -1.95 -9.26
N GLU A 254 -3.69 -1.75 -8.23
CA GLU A 254 -2.25 -1.96 -8.28
C GLU A 254 -1.82 -2.81 -7.09
N ASN A 255 -1.15 -3.95 -7.35
CA ASN A 255 -0.67 -4.88 -6.30
C ASN A 255 -1.76 -5.30 -5.28
N GLY A 256 -3.01 -5.37 -5.72
CA GLY A 256 -4.17 -5.69 -4.88
C GLY A 256 -4.86 -4.51 -4.23
N GLU A 257 -4.28 -3.31 -4.33
CA GLU A 257 -4.81 -2.09 -3.73
C GLU A 257 -5.62 -1.27 -4.74
N LEU A 258 -6.70 -0.66 -4.28
CA LEU A 258 -7.54 0.20 -5.09
C LEU A 258 -6.85 1.56 -5.32
N LEU A 259 -6.61 1.93 -6.58
CA LEU A 259 -6.20 3.29 -6.93
C LEU A 259 -7.41 4.20 -7.19
N ALA A 260 -8.36 3.75 -8.03
CA ALA A 260 -9.60 4.46 -8.31
C ALA A 260 -10.66 3.48 -8.86
N ALA A 261 -11.93 3.67 -8.50
CA ALA A 261 -13.03 2.93 -9.10
C ALA A 261 -14.34 3.71 -9.06
N ALA A 262 -15.27 3.35 -9.95
CA ALA A 262 -16.62 3.87 -9.98
C ALA A 262 -17.60 2.80 -10.47
N ASN A 263 -18.76 2.73 -9.83
CA ASN A 263 -19.80 1.73 -10.11
C ASN A 263 -20.77 2.12 -11.25
N GLY A 264 -20.58 3.30 -11.83
CA GLY A 264 -21.44 3.81 -12.90
C GLY A 264 -22.80 4.35 -12.45
N PHE A 265 -23.21 4.16 -11.21
CA PHE A 265 -24.48 4.66 -10.66
C PHE A 265 -24.35 6.08 -10.07
N GLU A 266 -23.63 6.98 -10.73
CA GLU A 266 -23.36 8.33 -10.24
C GLU A 266 -24.60 9.26 -10.39
N LEU A 267 -25.74 8.84 -9.87
CA LEU A 267 -26.98 9.66 -9.81
C LEU A 267 -26.84 10.95 -8.99
N SER A 268 -25.75 11.10 -8.23
CA SER A 268 -25.56 12.23 -7.31
C SER A 268 -25.24 13.57 -7.98
N ALA A 269 -24.89 13.60 -9.24
CA ALA A 269 -24.67 14.86 -9.97
C ALA A 269 -25.96 15.57 -10.39
N CYS A 270 -27.10 14.86 -10.52
CA CYS A 270 -28.40 15.43 -10.91
C CYS A 270 -29.03 16.34 -9.86
N ASN A 271 -28.66 16.23 -8.58
CA ASN A 271 -29.34 16.98 -7.49
C ASN A 271 -28.80 18.40 -7.25
N LYS A 272 -27.79 18.86 -8.02
CA LYS A 272 -27.18 20.19 -7.73
C LYS A 272 -27.74 21.37 -8.56
N THR A 273 -28.50 21.11 -9.58
CA THR A 273 -29.05 22.22 -10.41
C THR A 273 -30.51 21.98 -10.76
N GLY A 274 -31.43 22.08 -9.93
CA GLY A 274 -32.89 22.03 -10.08
C GLY A 274 -33.53 22.22 -11.49
N ASN A 275 -32.85 21.94 -12.57
CA ASN A 275 -33.31 22.01 -13.94
C ASN A 275 -33.56 20.60 -14.48
N SER A 276 -34.83 20.27 -14.66
CA SER A 276 -35.37 19.00 -15.12
C SER A 276 -35.18 18.72 -16.63
N ASN A 277 -34.20 19.30 -17.29
CA ASN A 277 -33.91 18.97 -18.69
C ASN A 277 -32.94 17.79 -18.75
N PHE A 278 -33.41 16.66 -19.24
CA PHE A 278 -32.68 15.41 -19.51
C PHE A 278 -31.44 15.58 -20.42
N SER A 279 -31.21 16.74 -21.00
CA SER A 279 -30.14 17.03 -21.99
C SER A 279 -28.71 17.02 -21.43
N GLY A 280 -28.51 16.93 -20.14
CA GLY A 280 -27.18 16.92 -19.50
C GLY A 280 -26.52 15.53 -19.38
N TYR A 281 -27.24 14.45 -19.66
CA TYR A 281 -26.72 13.07 -19.58
C TYR A 281 -26.08 12.58 -20.90
N GLU A 282 -26.36 13.26 -22.00
CA GLU A 282 -26.05 12.74 -23.32
C GLU A 282 -24.61 13.04 -23.81
N ASP A 283 -23.89 14.00 -23.22
CA ASP A 283 -22.67 14.52 -23.84
C ASP A 283 -21.37 14.33 -23.03
N GLU A 284 -21.38 13.92 -21.78
CA GLU A 284 -20.16 13.78 -20.99
C GLU A 284 -19.75 12.32 -20.75
N ALA A 285 -18.55 11.95 -21.23
CA ALA A 285 -17.93 10.67 -20.89
C ALA A 285 -17.56 10.63 -19.41
N ALA A 286 -17.90 9.53 -18.74
CA ALA A 286 -17.48 9.28 -17.35
C ALA A 286 -16.02 8.80 -17.35
N ILE A 287 -15.13 9.54 -16.68
CA ILE A 287 -13.68 9.28 -16.66
C ILE A 287 -13.24 8.95 -15.24
N THR A 288 -12.50 7.86 -15.08
CA THR A 288 -11.81 7.50 -13.84
C THR A 288 -10.31 7.47 -14.13
N LEU A 289 -9.54 8.19 -13.33
CA LEU A 289 -8.09 8.39 -13.52
C LEU A 289 -7.31 7.92 -12.30
N ALA A 290 -6.14 7.36 -12.53
CA ALA A 290 -5.13 7.15 -11.50
C ALA A 290 -3.72 7.16 -12.10
N ASP A 291 -2.73 7.48 -11.28
CA ASP A 291 -1.32 7.35 -11.63
C ASP A 291 -0.81 6.00 -11.13
N MET A 292 -0.49 5.10 -12.05
CA MET A 292 0.08 3.80 -11.75
C MET A 292 1.61 3.87 -11.64
N ASP A 293 2.19 2.96 -10.89
CA ASP A 293 3.63 2.83 -10.70
C ASP A 293 4.21 1.73 -11.58
N CYS A 294 5.07 2.10 -12.54
CA CYS A 294 5.79 1.15 -13.40
C CYS A 294 7.12 0.65 -12.79
N GLU A 295 7.54 1.18 -11.64
CA GLU A 295 8.76 0.75 -10.93
C GLU A 295 8.46 -0.19 -9.77
N ALA A 296 7.20 -0.38 -9.40
CA ALA A 296 6.83 -1.39 -8.42
C ALA A 296 7.40 -2.75 -8.89
N PRO A 297 7.96 -3.56 -7.97
CA PRO A 297 8.70 -4.75 -8.36
C PRO A 297 7.82 -5.72 -9.14
N SER A 298 7.83 -5.57 -10.46
CA SER A 298 7.35 -6.61 -11.35
C SER A 298 8.24 -7.80 -11.07
N SER A 299 7.64 -8.89 -10.62
CA SER A 299 8.36 -10.13 -10.33
C SER A 299 9.40 -10.39 -11.41
N CYS A 300 10.66 -10.46 -11.00
CA CYS A 300 11.84 -10.90 -11.76
C CYS A 300 11.49 -11.51 -13.11
N CYS A 301 11.98 -10.87 -14.19
CA CYS A 301 12.33 -11.46 -15.47
C CYS A 301 11.81 -12.91 -15.70
N ARG A 302 10.51 -13.09 -15.86
CA ARG A 302 10.02 -14.27 -16.55
C ARG A 302 10.20 -13.95 -18.03
N SER A 303 11.04 -14.68 -18.70
CA SER A 303 11.37 -14.49 -20.10
C SER A 303 10.10 -14.29 -20.92
N PRO A 304 9.93 -13.16 -21.63
CA PRO A 304 8.78 -12.92 -22.50
C PRO A 304 8.97 -13.71 -23.79
N SER A 305 8.85 -15.03 -23.70
CA SER A 305 9.20 -15.91 -24.83
C SER A 305 8.08 -16.12 -25.83
N VAL A 306 6.88 -15.50 -25.65
CA VAL A 306 5.71 -15.81 -26.47
C VAL A 306 4.98 -14.57 -27.02
N CYS A 307 5.32 -13.35 -26.59
CA CYS A 307 4.61 -12.15 -27.05
C CYS A 307 5.37 -11.40 -28.15
N ARG A 308 4.63 -10.91 -29.17
CA ARG A 308 5.15 -9.95 -30.16
C ARG A 308 5.23 -8.56 -29.52
N ARG A 309 6.43 -7.99 -29.45
CA ARG A 309 6.66 -6.65 -28.91
C ARG A 309 6.32 -5.60 -29.94
N ILE A 310 5.49 -4.65 -29.54
CA ILE A 310 5.06 -3.51 -30.34
C ILE A 310 5.54 -2.24 -29.64
N VAL A 311 6.45 -1.51 -30.28
CA VAL A 311 6.99 -0.27 -29.72
C VAL A 311 6.12 0.92 -30.13
N ILE A 312 5.55 1.61 -29.16
CA ILE A 312 4.78 2.85 -29.33
C ILE A 312 5.73 4.03 -29.12
N SER A 313 5.65 5.05 -29.96
CA SER A 313 6.45 6.26 -29.81
C SER A 313 6.29 6.90 -28.43
N ALA A 314 7.37 7.47 -27.92
CA ALA A 314 7.40 8.10 -26.60
C ALA A 314 6.30 9.14 -26.43
N ILE A 315 5.61 9.08 -25.29
CA ILE A 315 4.59 10.07 -24.90
C ILE A 315 5.32 11.23 -24.22
N PRO A 316 5.09 12.48 -24.65
CA PRO A 316 5.71 13.62 -23.98
C PRO A 316 5.17 13.74 -22.57
N SER A 317 6.09 13.84 -21.62
CA SER A 317 5.75 14.10 -20.23
C SER A 317 5.09 15.47 -20.08
N ARG A 318 4.07 15.53 -19.23
CA ARG A 318 3.38 16.75 -18.83
C ARG A 318 3.55 16.98 -17.34
N GLY A 319 3.65 18.23 -16.94
CA GLY A 319 3.65 18.60 -15.52
C GLY A 319 2.25 18.45 -14.94
N VAL A 320 2.02 17.40 -14.17
CA VAL A 320 0.72 17.13 -13.52
C VAL A 320 0.90 16.90 -12.02
N LEU A 321 -0.17 17.11 -11.25
CA LEU A 321 -0.23 16.70 -9.84
C LEU A 321 -0.52 15.20 -9.77
N LEU A 322 0.08 14.51 -8.80
CA LEU A 322 -0.11 13.08 -8.60
C LEU A 322 -1.57 12.76 -8.20
N VAL A 323 -2.18 11.79 -8.86
CA VAL A 323 -3.54 11.29 -8.60
C VAL A 323 -3.45 9.85 -8.08
N ARG A 324 -3.23 9.73 -6.76
CA ARG A 324 -3.16 8.44 -6.05
C ARG A 324 -3.89 8.56 -4.70
N PRO A 325 -4.37 7.45 -4.12
CA PRO A 325 -4.82 7.43 -2.74
C PRO A 325 -3.72 7.90 -1.79
N ARG A 326 -4.12 8.66 -0.76
CA ARG A 326 -3.20 9.14 0.28
C ARG A 326 -3.27 8.21 1.47
N ASN A 327 -2.15 7.62 1.81
CA ASN A 327 -2.03 6.77 2.99
C ASN A 327 -0.85 7.25 3.84
N PRO A 328 -1.07 8.14 4.82
CA PRO A 328 -0.01 8.63 5.71
C PRO A 328 0.51 7.53 6.66
N ASN A 329 -0.26 6.48 6.88
CA ASN A 329 0.13 5.32 7.70
C ASN A 329 0.16 4.04 6.85
N PRO A 330 1.15 3.85 5.97
CA PRO A 330 1.15 2.77 4.99
C PRO A 330 1.26 1.38 5.62
N PHE A 331 1.70 1.26 6.87
CA PHE A 331 1.66 0.00 7.62
C PHE A 331 0.24 -0.48 7.95
N ILE A 332 -0.78 0.39 7.88
CA ILE A 332 -2.17 0.01 8.03
C ILE A 332 -2.80 -0.09 6.64
N PRO A 333 -3.23 -1.28 6.20
CA PRO A 333 -3.88 -1.44 4.91
C PRO A 333 -5.11 -0.52 4.76
N PRO A 334 -5.36 0.06 3.58
CA PRO A 334 -6.50 0.97 3.36
C PRO A 334 -7.86 0.34 3.72
N ALA A 335 -8.03 -0.96 3.49
CA ALA A 335 -9.24 -1.70 3.86
C ALA A 335 -9.50 -1.74 5.39
N VAL A 336 -8.44 -1.57 6.19
CA VAL A 336 -8.50 -1.56 7.66
C VAL A 336 -8.81 -0.17 8.19
N GLN A 337 -8.31 0.89 7.54
CA GLN A 337 -8.41 2.26 8.04
C GLN A 337 -9.85 2.79 8.16
N ASN A 338 -10.74 2.37 7.25
CA ASN A 338 -12.10 2.87 7.14
C ASN A 338 -13.18 1.85 7.54
N ASN A 339 -12.79 0.75 8.17
CA ASN A 339 -13.68 -0.32 8.58
C ASN A 339 -13.37 -0.76 10.01
N GLU A 340 -14.26 -0.45 10.96
CA GLU A 340 -14.09 -0.75 12.38
C GLU A 340 -13.90 -2.25 12.64
N GLN A 341 -14.70 -3.10 12.00
CA GLN A 341 -14.59 -4.55 12.17
C GLN A 341 -13.26 -5.09 11.60
N ALA A 342 -12.81 -4.57 10.46
CA ALA A 342 -11.51 -4.92 9.90
C ALA A 342 -10.36 -4.42 10.79
N TRP A 343 -10.50 -3.21 11.36
CA TRP A 343 -9.55 -2.65 12.31
C TRP A 343 -9.44 -3.50 13.57
N GLU A 344 -10.56 -3.89 14.17
CA GLU A 344 -10.57 -4.77 15.34
C GLU A 344 -9.93 -6.13 15.05
N SER A 345 -10.30 -6.76 13.94
CA SER A 345 -9.72 -8.03 13.52
C SER A 345 -8.21 -7.94 13.29
N PHE A 346 -7.76 -6.86 12.66
CA PHE A 346 -6.34 -6.64 12.35
C PHE A 346 -5.50 -6.49 13.62
N PHE A 347 -5.88 -5.60 14.54
CA PHE A 347 -5.12 -5.37 15.77
C PHE A 347 -5.25 -6.51 16.78
N SER A 348 -6.36 -7.24 16.76
CA SER A 348 -6.49 -8.51 17.49
C SER A 348 -5.44 -9.52 17.03
N GLN A 349 -5.29 -9.70 15.72
CA GLN A 349 -4.30 -10.62 15.15
C GLN A 349 -2.86 -10.18 15.47
N VAL A 350 -2.56 -8.89 15.39
CA VAL A 350 -1.23 -8.35 15.73
C VAL A 350 -0.87 -8.70 17.18
N THR A 351 -1.74 -8.38 18.12
CA THR A 351 -1.49 -8.64 19.58
C THR A 351 -1.45 -10.13 19.88
N GLU A 352 -2.28 -10.93 19.23
CA GLU A 352 -2.27 -12.40 19.38
C GLU A 352 -0.97 -13.01 18.87
N LEU A 353 -0.45 -12.58 17.71
CA LEU A 353 0.84 -13.06 17.18
C LEU A 353 2.00 -12.71 18.12
N GLN A 354 2.03 -11.48 18.65
CA GLN A 354 3.03 -11.08 19.65
C GLN A 354 2.98 -12.00 20.89
N ALA A 355 1.78 -12.21 21.44
CA ALA A 355 1.58 -13.02 22.63
C ALA A 355 1.94 -14.49 22.41
N ARG A 356 1.58 -15.06 21.26
CA ARG A 356 1.94 -16.44 20.89
C ARG A 356 3.45 -16.61 20.69
N GLY A 357 4.12 -15.62 20.12
CA GLY A 357 5.57 -15.62 19.98
C GLY A 357 6.27 -15.72 21.34
N LEU A 358 5.87 -14.86 22.28
CA LEU A 358 6.41 -14.88 23.65
C LEU A 358 6.04 -16.18 24.39
N ALA A 359 4.78 -16.60 24.33
CA ALA A 359 4.32 -17.84 24.98
C ALA A 359 5.10 -19.07 24.48
N LYS A 360 5.35 -19.15 23.16
CA LYS A 360 6.17 -20.23 22.59
C LYS A 360 7.61 -20.21 23.10
N ARG A 361 8.20 -19.02 23.24
CA ARG A 361 9.56 -18.88 23.78
C ARG A 361 9.59 -19.31 25.26
N MET A 362 8.65 -18.87 26.07
CA MET A 362 8.49 -19.26 27.47
C MET A 362 8.34 -20.79 27.61
N TYR A 363 7.45 -21.37 26.78
CA TYR A 363 7.24 -22.83 26.77
C TYR A 363 8.52 -23.59 26.40
N HIS A 364 9.25 -23.14 25.38
CA HIS A 364 10.47 -23.79 24.90
C HIS A 364 11.60 -23.75 25.94
N THR A 365 11.75 -22.63 26.65
CA THR A 365 12.81 -22.45 27.65
C THR A 365 12.43 -23.02 29.02
N GLY A 366 11.18 -23.44 29.22
CA GLY A 366 10.65 -23.85 30.52
C GLY A 366 10.44 -22.69 31.52
N CYS A 367 10.60 -21.43 31.07
CA CYS A 367 10.39 -20.26 31.92
C CYS A 367 8.89 -19.93 31.97
N VAL A 368 8.28 -20.13 33.14
CA VAL A 368 6.86 -19.80 33.35
C VAL A 368 6.64 -18.36 33.81
N LYS A 369 7.69 -17.60 34.05
CA LYS A 369 7.68 -16.22 34.52
C LYS A 369 8.33 -15.29 33.54
N THR A 370 7.90 -14.04 33.52
CA THR A 370 8.53 -12.94 32.75
C THR A 370 8.89 -11.77 33.66
N VAL A 371 9.95 -11.06 33.30
CA VAL A 371 10.36 -9.79 33.90
C VAL A 371 10.37 -8.74 32.79
N LEU A 372 9.88 -7.54 33.07
CA LEU A 372 10.00 -6.40 32.18
C LEU A 372 10.12 -5.08 32.96
N GLY A 373 10.81 -4.12 32.37
CA GLY A 373 10.86 -2.74 32.87
C GLY A 373 9.61 -1.97 32.44
N ILE A 374 8.97 -1.28 33.39
CA ILE A 374 7.82 -0.41 33.07
C ILE A 374 8.19 1.04 33.36
N SER A 375 8.16 1.87 32.33
CA SER A 375 8.42 3.31 32.42
C SER A 375 7.14 4.16 32.48
N GLY A 376 5.99 3.58 32.10
CA GLY A 376 4.75 4.31 31.86
C GLY A 376 4.65 4.89 30.43
N GLY A 377 5.62 4.58 29.56
CA GLY A 377 5.58 4.88 28.14
C GLY A 377 4.83 3.81 27.33
N LEU A 378 4.56 4.13 26.04
CA LEU A 378 3.77 3.27 25.16
C LEU A 378 4.40 1.87 24.97
N ASP A 379 5.71 1.81 24.78
CA ASP A 379 6.44 0.57 24.46
C ASP A 379 6.36 -0.44 25.59
N SER A 380 6.68 0.00 26.82
CA SER A 380 6.60 -0.84 28.01
C SER A 380 5.16 -1.23 28.35
N THR A 381 4.19 -0.37 28.03
CA THR A 381 2.76 -0.65 28.20
C THR A 381 2.30 -1.77 27.28
N LEU A 382 2.64 -1.72 25.99
CA LEU A 382 2.29 -2.81 25.07
C LEU A 382 2.99 -4.11 25.47
N ALA A 383 4.28 -4.06 25.82
CA ALA A 383 5.02 -5.24 26.26
C ALA A 383 4.41 -5.89 27.52
N LEU A 384 3.88 -5.08 28.45
CA LEU A 384 3.16 -5.57 29.63
C LEU A 384 1.87 -6.31 29.23
N PHE A 385 1.06 -5.73 28.34
CA PHE A 385 -0.15 -6.39 27.85
C PHE A 385 0.16 -7.71 27.14
N ILE A 386 1.17 -7.73 26.30
CA ILE A 386 1.60 -8.95 25.58
C ILE A 386 2.10 -10.01 26.56
N SER A 387 2.81 -9.62 27.63
CA SER A 387 3.29 -10.55 28.67
C SER A 387 2.11 -11.20 29.43
N ILE A 388 1.08 -10.43 29.74
CA ILE A 388 -0.16 -10.95 30.37
C ILE A 388 -0.89 -11.92 29.43
N LEU A 389 -1.02 -11.58 28.15
CA LEU A 389 -1.65 -12.48 27.17
C LEU A 389 -0.85 -13.77 27.01
N ALA A 390 0.48 -13.70 26.95
CA ALA A 390 1.35 -14.87 26.87
C ALA A 390 1.22 -15.77 28.11
N ALA A 391 1.18 -15.18 29.32
CA ALA A 391 0.94 -15.91 30.54
C ALA A 391 -0.40 -16.67 30.51
N ARG A 392 -1.46 -16.02 30.05
CA ARG A 392 -2.80 -16.65 29.89
C ARG A 392 -2.81 -17.78 28.86
N ILE A 393 -2.14 -17.63 27.73
CA ILE A 393 -1.99 -18.71 26.73
C ILE A 393 -1.37 -19.94 27.39
N LEU A 394 -0.42 -19.76 28.30
CA LEU A 394 0.24 -20.82 29.09
C LEU A 394 -0.52 -21.21 30.37
N ARG A 395 -1.73 -20.67 30.59
CA ARG A 395 -2.56 -20.89 31.76
C ARG A 395 -1.85 -20.51 33.08
N GLN A 396 -0.99 -19.50 33.04
CA GLN A 396 -0.35 -18.89 34.20
C GLN A 396 -1.20 -17.74 34.72
N ASN A 397 -1.06 -17.45 36.02
CA ASN A 397 -1.68 -16.29 36.64
C ASN A 397 -0.93 -15.01 36.25
N PRO A 398 -1.59 -13.83 36.30
CA PRO A 398 -0.95 -12.54 36.03
C PRO A 398 0.26 -12.22 36.92
N ASP A 399 0.32 -12.73 38.15
CA ASP A 399 1.43 -12.57 39.08
C ASP A 399 2.74 -13.26 38.64
N SER A 400 2.67 -14.14 37.63
CA SER A 400 3.84 -14.67 36.92
C SER A 400 4.59 -13.60 36.09
N VAL A 401 3.96 -12.46 35.82
CA VAL A 401 4.56 -11.31 35.16
C VAL A 401 5.08 -10.35 36.25
N THR A 402 6.39 -10.15 36.31
CA THR A 402 7.02 -9.20 37.24
C THR A 402 7.32 -7.89 36.48
N ALA A 403 6.58 -6.85 36.82
CA ALA A 403 6.75 -5.50 36.30
C ALA A 403 7.65 -4.69 37.25
N ILE A 404 8.77 -4.17 36.73
CA ILE A 404 9.75 -3.44 37.54
C ILE A 404 9.81 -1.98 37.10
N THR A 405 9.47 -1.06 38.02
CA THR A 405 9.75 0.37 37.80
C THR A 405 11.08 0.72 38.48
N MET A 406 11.92 1.45 37.74
CA MET A 406 13.27 1.82 38.16
C MET A 406 13.45 3.35 38.07
N PRO A 407 12.85 4.10 39.01
CA PRO A 407 12.95 5.56 38.95
C PRO A 407 14.40 6.01 39.04
N GLY A 408 14.75 6.98 38.19
CA GLY A 408 16.03 7.67 38.15
C GLY A 408 15.83 9.18 38.10
N PHE A 409 16.83 9.92 37.66
CA PHE A 409 16.84 11.39 37.75
C PHE A 409 15.80 12.10 36.87
N GLY A 410 15.34 11.45 35.78
CA GLY A 410 14.37 12.01 34.82
C GLY A 410 12.94 11.51 34.96
N THR A 411 12.68 10.59 35.91
CA THR A 411 11.36 9.96 36.08
C THR A 411 10.37 10.94 36.67
N THR A 412 9.22 11.14 36.01
CA THR A 412 8.15 12.01 36.53
C THR A 412 7.18 11.23 37.41
N ASP A 413 6.53 11.92 38.36
CA ASP A 413 5.54 11.29 39.26
C ASP A 413 4.35 10.73 38.46
N ARG A 414 3.94 11.38 37.36
CA ARG A 414 2.83 10.95 36.50
C ARG A 414 3.12 9.62 35.82
N THR A 415 4.24 9.50 35.12
CA THR A 415 4.60 8.26 34.40
C THR A 415 4.82 7.10 35.34
N LYS A 416 5.49 7.34 36.47
CA LYS A 416 5.65 6.35 37.52
C LYS A 416 4.30 5.88 38.10
N SER A 417 3.38 6.82 38.37
CA SER A 417 2.05 6.50 38.92
C SER A 417 1.25 5.65 37.94
N ASN A 418 1.26 6.02 36.63
CA ASN A 418 0.54 5.27 35.60
C ASN A 418 1.09 3.86 35.43
N ALA A 419 2.42 3.70 35.41
CA ALA A 419 3.07 2.39 35.31
C ALA A 419 2.68 1.45 36.48
N LEU A 420 2.76 1.96 37.71
CA LEU A 420 2.40 1.20 38.91
C LEU A 420 0.92 0.81 38.91
N LYS A 421 0.05 1.80 38.70
CA LYS A 421 -1.40 1.61 38.71
C LYS A 421 -1.88 0.61 37.64
N LEU A 422 -1.31 0.69 36.45
CA LEU A 422 -1.63 -0.24 35.37
C LEU A 422 -1.22 -1.68 35.74
N ALA A 423 0.01 -1.88 36.26
CA ALA A 423 0.52 -3.20 36.63
C ALA A 423 -0.27 -3.80 37.78
N GLU A 424 -0.67 -3.00 38.76
CA GLU A 424 -1.52 -3.41 39.88
C GLU A 424 -2.91 -3.83 39.43
N LEU A 425 -3.55 -3.03 38.57
CA LEU A 425 -4.87 -3.36 37.96
C LEU A 425 -4.83 -4.69 37.20
N LEU A 426 -3.72 -4.96 36.51
CA LEU A 426 -3.53 -6.21 35.75
C LEU A 426 -3.18 -7.42 36.65
N GLY A 427 -2.96 -7.22 37.94
CA GLY A 427 -2.60 -8.29 38.91
C GLY A 427 -1.17 -8.80 38.78
N CYS A 428 -0.27 -7.97 38.21
CA CYS A 428 1.15 -8.31 38.11
C CYS A 428 1.88 -8.27 39.47
N THR A 429 3.01 -8.97 39.58
CA THR A 429 3.98 -8.72 40.65
C THR A 429 4.70 -7.40 40.35
N VAL A 430 4.61 -6.43 41.25
CA VAL A 430 5.20 -5.09 41.05
C VAL A 430 6.40 -4.88 41.97
N LEU A 431 7.52 -4.44 41.40
CA LEU A 431 8.72 -4.07 42.17
C LEU A 431 9.14 -2.63 41.83
N THR A 432 9.59 -1.90 42.83
CA THR A 432 10.20 -0.56 42.66
C THR A 432 11.64 -0.61 43.11
N ILE A 433 12.58 -0.36 42.19
CA ILE A 433 14.02 -0.38 42.42
C ILE A 433 14.62 0.95 41.95
N PRO A 434 14.79 1.93 42.84
CA PRO A 434 15.43 3.21 42.48
C PRO A 434 16.90 3.03 42.10
N ILE A 435 17.33 3.65 40.99
CA ILE A 435 18.71 3.51 40.48
C ILE A 435 19.65 4.65 40.91
N GLU A 436 19.16 5.70 41.54
CA GLU A 436 19.94 6.92 41.82
C GLU A 436 21.23 6.64 42.61
N LYS A 437 21.17 5.80 43.64
CA LYS A 437 22.35 5.48 44.46
C LYS A 437 23.43 4.73 43.68
N ALA A 438 23.01 3.73 42.90
CA ALA A 438 23.90 2.96 42.04
C ALA A 438 24.53 3.89 40.96
N MET A 439 23.73 4.76 40.39
CA MET A 439 24.21 5.71 39.37
C MET A 439 25.20 6.72 39.93
N MET A 440 24.96 7.27 41.14
CA MET A 440 25.92 8.19 41.77
C MET A 440 27.26 7.50 42.08
N GLN A 441 27.23 6.23 42.53
CA GLN A 441 28.44 5.44 42.72
C GLN A 441 29.15 5.18 41.39
N HIS A 442 28.40 4.76 40.36
CA HIS A 442 28.95 4.51 39.04
C HIS A 442 29.62 5.76 38.43
N PHE A 443 28.98 6.93 38.53
CA PHE A 443 29.56 8.19 38.04
C PHE A 443 30.86 8.52 38.80
N ALA A 444 30.94 8.30 40.10
CA ALA A 444 32.16 8.49 40.85
C ALA A 444 33.27 7.52 40.39
N ASP A 445 32.94 6.24 40.14
CA ASP A 445 33.91 5.21 39.77
C ASP A 445 34.51 5.49 38.35
N ILE A 446 33.72 6.08 37.44
CA ILE A 446 34.18 6.44 36.08
C ILE A 446 34.64 7.90 35.96
N GLU A 447 34.76 8.61 37.08
CA GLU A 447 35.17 10.04 37.12
C GLU A 447 34.29 10.96 36.28
N HIS A 448 33.00 10.64 36.13
CA HIS A 448 32.03 11.47 35.37
C HIS A 448 31.31 12.43 36.34
N PRO A 449 31.37 13.76 36.10
CA PRO A 449 30.63 14.72 36.91
C PRO A 449 29.12 14.51 36.80
N ALA A 450 28.44 14.35 37.95
CA ALA A 450 27.02 14.03 37.98
C ALA A 450 26.08 15.16 37.50
N ASP A 451 26.59 16.36 37.34
CA ASP A 451 25.88 17.54 36.79
C ASP A 451 26.00 17.68 35.27
N ILE A 452 26.85 16.89 34.61
CA ILE A 452 27.00 16.89 33.15
C ILE A 452 26.04 15.88 32.53
N CYS A 453 24.89 16.36 32.07
CA CYS A 453 23.84 15.58 31.42
C CYS A 453 24.16 15.36 29.92
N ASN A 454 25.07 14.45 29.62
CA ASN A 454 25.48 14.07 28.26
C ASN A 454 25.13 12.59 27.96
N ASN A 455 25.58 12.07 26.83
CA ASN A 455 25.33 10.67 26.42
C ASN A 455 25.85 9.65 27.45
N VAL A 456 26.91 9.96 28.22
CA VAL A 456 27.39 9.07 29.30
C VAL A 456 26.35 8.98 30.41
N TYR A 457 25.82 10.13 30.82
CA TYR A 457 24.79 10.25 31.85
C TYR A 457 23.51 9.48 31.49
N GLU A 458 23.04 9.62 30.24
CA GLU A 458 21.83 8.94 29.77
C GLU A 458 22.06 7.43 29.60
N ASN A 459 23.13 7.05 28.89
CA ASN A 459 23.42 5.66 28.57
C ASN A 459 23.74 4.81 29.82
N ALA A 460 24.40 5.40 30.81
CA ALA A 460 24.69 4.71 32.07
C ALA A 460 23.39 4.33 32.82
N GLN A 461 22.42 5.26 32.88
CA GLN A 461 21.11 4.96 33.48
C GLN A 461 20.33 3.87 32.74
N ALA A 462 20.38 3.84 31.41
CA ALA A 462 19.73 2.81 30.63
C ALA A 462 20.38 1.43 30.87
N ARG A 463 21.72 1.36 30.91
CA ARG A 463 22.44 0.11 31.21
C ARG A 463 22.23 -0.39 32.61
N GLU A 464 22.20 0.49 33.61
CA GLU A 464 21.89 0.11 35.01
C GLU A 464 20.51 -0.56 35.11
N ARG A 465 19.49 0.01 34.45
CA ARG A 465 18.16 -0.60 34.39
C ARG A 465 18.21 -1.98 33.74
N THR A 466 18.92 -2.14 32.63
CA THR A 466 19.04 -3.41 31.94
C THR A 466 19.77 -4.45 32.81
N GLN A 467 20.84 -4.06 33.48
CA GLN A 467 21.56 -4.95 34.43
C GLN A 467 20.62 -5.45 35.51
N ILE A 468 19.89 -4.56 36.18
CA ILE A 468 18.91 -4.93 37.23
C ILE A 468 17.86 -5.91 36.66
N LEU A 469 17.33 -5.64 35.45
CA LEU A 469 16.32 -6.50 34.84
C LEU A 469 16.88 -7.89 34.50
N MET A 470 18.10 -7.99 34.01
CA MET A 470 18.78 -9.26 33.71
C MET A 470 19.01 -10.08 34.96
N ASP A 471 19.54 -9.44 36.02
CA ASP A 471 19.82 -10.10 37.30
C ASP A 471 18.54 -10.54 38.00
N LYS A 472 17.46 -9.73 37.95
CA LYS A 472 16.14 -10.12 38.46
C LYS A 472 15.53 -11.26 37.68
N ALA A 473 15.68 -11.28 36.34
CA ALA A 473 15.22 -12.40 35.53
C ALA A 473 15.94 -13.70 35.94
N ASN A 474 17.26 -13.67 36.14
CA ASN A 474 18.04 -14.80 36.62
C ASN A 474 17.59 -15.24 38.03
N GLN A 475 17.41 -14.28 38.97
CA GLN A 475 16.99 -14.57 40.35
C GLN A 475 15.61 -15.25 40.41
N LEU A 476 14.69 -14.86 39.52
CA LEU A 476 13.31 -15.35 39.51
C LEU A 476 13.12 -16.57 38.59
N GLY A 477 14.15 -17.02 37.86
CA GLY A 477 14.04 -18.04 36.82
C GLY A 477 13.06 -17.61 35.73
N ALA A 478 13.12 -16.34 35.34
CA ALA A 478 12.19 -15.70 34.42
C ALA A 478 12.88 -15.31 33.10
N LEU A 479 12.06 -14.99 32.08
CA LEU A 479 12.51 -14.45 30.79
C LEU A 479 12.41 -12.93 30.83
N LEU A 480 13.49 -12.21 30.50
CA LEU A 480 13.44 -10.76 30.31
C LEU A 480 12.79 -10.41 28.97
N VAL A 481 11.68 -9.65 29.04
CA VAL A 481 10.93 -9.16 27.88
C VAL A 481 11.41 -7.77 27.49
N GLY A 482 11.82 -7.62 26.21
CA GLY A 482 12.21 -6.35 25.63
C GLY A 482 11.01 -5.51 25.19
N THR A 483 11.20 -4.22 25.16
CA THR A 483 10.15 -3.22 24.85
C THR A 483 10.43 -2.40 23.61
N GLY A 484 11.66 -2.40 23.06
CA GLY A 484 12.05 -1.60 21.89
C GLY A 484 11.24 -1.94 20.65
N ASP A 485 10.83 -0.93 19.89
CA ASP A 485 10.01 -1.08 18.70
C ASP A 485 10.81 -1.05 17.38
N LEU A 486 10.12 -1.29 16.26
CA LEU A 486 10.74 -1.34 14.94
C LEU A 486 11.33 0.02 14.52
N SER A 487 10.66 1.13 14.85
CA SER A 487 11.09 2.49 14.49
C SER A 487 12.30 2.95 15.29
N GLU A 488 12.34 2.61 16.58
CA GLU A 488 13.51 2.81 17.45
C GLU A 488 14.72 2.06 16.92
N SER A 489 14.52 0.79 16.57
CA SER A 489 15.56 -0.04 15.96
C SER A 489 16.04 0.49 14.62
N ALA A 490 15.13 1.02 13.76
CA ALA A 490 15.48 1.65 12.50
C ALA A 490 16.41 2.86 12.71
N LEU A 491 16.04 3.72 13.64
CA LEU A 491 16.77 4.96 13.95
C LEU A 491 17.95 4.75 14.92
N GLY A 492 18.06 3.54 15.52
CA GLY A 492 18.98 3.26 16.60
C GLY A 492 18.76 4.21 17.80
N TRP A 493 17.50 4.60 18.06
CA TRP A 493 17.10 5.46 19.18
C TRP A 493 16.89 4.63 20.44
N GLU A 494 17.93 3.95 20.81
CA GLU A 494 18.04 3.02 21.94
C GLU A 494 19.48 3.02 22.43
N THR A 495 19.71 2.75 23.69
CA THR A 495 21.06 2.64 24.25
C THR A 495 21.64 1.27 23.96
N TYR A 496 22.75 1.23 23.21
CA TYR A 496 23.47 -0.01 22.95
C TYR A 496 23.83 -0.72 24.25
N ASN A 497 23.48 -2.00 24.35
CA ASN A 497 23.65 -2.83 25.55
C ASN A 497 22.91 -2.29 26.79
N GLY A 498 21.90 -1.46 26.58
CA GLY A 498 20.95 -0.99 27.57
C GLY A 498 19.55 -1.48 27.25
N ASP A 499 18.61 -0.57 27.10
CA ASP A 499 17.20 -0.86 26.71
C ASP A 499 17.05 -1.57 25.36
N HIS A 500 18.04 -1.51 24.50
CA HIS A 500 18.16 -2.28 23.28
C HIS A 500 18.24 -3.81 23.51
N MET A 501 18.70 -4.27 24.70
CA MET A 501 18.96 -5.70 24.98
C MET A 501 17.85 -6.34 25.82
N SER A 502 17.50 -7.57 25.46
CA SER A 502 16.55 -8.41 26.18
C SER A 502 16.75 -9.88 25.81
N MET A 503 16.06 -10.78 26.49
CA MET A 503 16.05 -12.21 26.13
C MET A 503 15.02 -12.53 25.04
N TYR A 504 13.96 -11.71 24.92
CA TYR A 504 12.98 -11.78 23.85
C TYR A 504 12.26 -10.43 23.71
N ASN A 505 12.23 -9.84 22.51
CA ASN A 505 11.58 -8.56 22.29
C ASN A 505 10.22 -8.73 21.59
N VAL A 506 9.15 -8.35 22.28
CA VAL A 506 7.77 -8.53 21.76
C VAL A 506 7.35 -7.45 20.78
N ASN A 507 7.98 -6.27 20.82
CA ASN A 507 7.65 -5.14 19.95
C ASN A 507 8.58 -5.00 18.74
N ALA A 508 9.56 -5.88 18.56
CA ALA A 508 10.61 -5.78 17.54
C ALA A 508 10.07 -5.59 16.09
N GLY A 509 8.87 -6.06 15.82
CA GLY A 509 8.20 -5.93 14.50
C GLY A 509 7.08 -4.89 14.47
N ILE A 510 6.92 -4.03 15.49
CA ILE A 510 5.83 -3.05 15.58
C ILE A 510 6.37 -1.64 15.35
N PRO A 511 5.96 -0.91 14.29
CA PRO A 511 6.29 0.51 14.14
C PRO A 511 5.65 1.36 15.25
N LYS A 512 6.28 2.48 15.60
CA LYS A 512 5.82 3.39 16.67
C LYS A 512 4.38 3.88 16.46
N THR A 513 4.00 4.17 15.23
CA THR A 513 2.63 4.59 14.89
C THR A 513 1.60 3.50 15.12
N LEU A 514 1.93 2.24 14.80
CA LEU A 514 1.04 1.10 15.05
C LEU A 514 0.91 0.77 16.53
N LEU A 515 1.95 0.98 17.30
CA LEU A 515 1.99 0.72 18.73
C LEU A 515 0.85 1.44 19.47
N ARG A 516 0.60 2.72 19.10
CA ARG A 516 -0.56 3.47 19.62
C ARG A 516 -1.89 2.81 19.29
N HIS A 517 -2.05 2.28 18.08
CA HIS A 517 -3.26 1.57 17.68
C HIS A 517 -3.45 0.26 18.43
N CYS A 518 -2.38 -0.50 18.68
CA CYS A 518 -2.43 -1.72 19.52
C CYS A 518 -2.90 -1.39 20.93
N ILE A 519 -2.39 -0.32 21.56
CA ILE A 519 -2.81 0.12 22.89
C ILE A 519 -4.26 0.59 22.90
N ARG A 520 -4.72 1.32 21.86
CA ARG A 520 -6.14 1.69 21.70
C ARG A 520 -7.04 0.47 21.59
N TYR A 521 -6.62 -0.54 20.84
CA TYR A 521 -7.34 -1.82 20.74
C TYR A 521 -7.49 -2.47 22.13
N VAL A 522 -6.42 -2.55 22.92
CA VAL A 522 -6.44 -3.07 24.29
C VAL A 522 -7.39 -2.27 25.18
N ALA A 523 -7.35 -0.94 25.10
CA ALA A 523 -8.24 -0.07 25.88
C ALA A 523 -9.72 -0.27 25.53
N ALA A 524 -10.04 -0.55 24.26
CA ALA A 524 -11.39 -0.86 23.81
C ALA A 524 -11.90 -2.22 24.36
N HIS A 525 -11.00 -3.19 24.58
CA HIS A 525 -11.31 -4.56 24.97
C HIS A 525 -10.78 -4.96 26.37
N PRO A 526 -11.08 -4.21 27.46
CA PRO A 526 -10.53 -4.49 28.79
C PRO A 526 -10.92 -5.87 29.32
N ALA A 527 -12.05 -6.43 28.91
CA ALA A 527 -12.50 -7.77 29.30
C ALA A 527 -11.51 -8.89 28.89
N VAL A 528 -10.69 -8.66 27.87
CA VAL A 528 -9.60 -9.57 27.49
C VAL A 528 -8.51 -9.65 28.56
N PHE A 529 -8.34 -8.61 29.36
CA PHE A 529 -7.29 -8.50 30.38
C PHE A 529 -7.83 -8.62 31.81
N LEU A 530 -9.03 -8.11 32.04
CA LEU A 530 -9.65 -7.95 33.34
C LEU A 530 -11.04 -8.59 33.35
N PRO A 531 -11.21 -9.73 34.06
CA PRO A 531 -12.54 -10.35 34.19
C PRO A 531 -13.53 -9.50 34.99
N ASP A 532 -13.03 -8.70 35.97
CA ASP A 532 -13.85 -7.83 36.81
C ASP A 532 -14.21 -6.54 36.03
N THR A 533 -15.48 -6.36 35.71
CA THR A 533 -16.00 -5.20 34.98
C THR A 533 -15.94 -3.90 35.79
N ASN A 534 -15.88 -3.96 37.11
CA ASN A 534 -15.84 -2.77 37.98
C ASN A 534 -14.59 -1.92 37.76
N VAL A 535 -13.48 -2.56 37.39
CA VAL A 535 -12.20 -1.87 37.15
C VAL A 535 -11.98 -1.39 35.70
N HIS A 536 -12.90 -1.70 34.78
CA HIS A 536 -12.72 -1.35 33.36
C HIS A 536 -12.65 0.15 33.11
N THR A 537 -13.43 0.94 33.86
CA THR A 537 -13.43 2.42 33.70
C THR A 537 -12.09 3.00 34.15
N GLU A 538 -11.56 2.53 35.26
CA GLU A 538 -10.26 2.94 35.79
C GLU A 538 -9.12 2.51 34.86
N PHE A 539 -9.17 1.28 34.37
CA PHE A 539 -8.20 0.77 33.39
C PHE A 539 -8.15 1.65 32.13
N ARG A 540 -9.32 1.95 31.54
CA ARG A 540 -9.38 2.83 30.35
C ARG A 540 -8.82 4.22 30.63
N ALA A 541 -9.11 4.78 31.80
CA ALA A 541 -8.59 6.10 32.18
C ALA A 541 -7.06 6.12 32.28
N VAL A 542 -6.45 5.10 32.89
CA VAL A 542 -4.99 4.97 32.99
C VAL A 542 -4.36 4.78 31.61
N VAL A 543 -4.94 3.90 30.77
CA VAL A 543 -4.42 3.66 29.42
C VAL A 543 -4.55 4.92 28.55
N GLN A 544 -5.65 5.68 28.68
CA GLN A 544 -5.83 6.94 27.95
C GLN A 544 -4.80 7.99 28.40
N ASP A 545 -4.50 8.10 29.71
CA ASP A 545 -3.48 9.02 30.19
C ASP A 545 -2.06 8.67 29.69
N ILE A 546 -1.77 7.37 29.54
CA ILE A 546 -0.54 6.91 28.88
C ILE A 546 -0.51 7.29 27.40
N LEU A 547 -1.62 7.12 26.67
CA LEU A 547 -1.73 7.51 25.27
C LEU A 547 -1.55 9.03 25.05
N ASP A 548 -1.95 9.85 26.03
CA ASP A 548 -1.85 11.30 25.99
C ASP A 548 -0.49 11.84 26.48
N THR A 549 0.38 10.95 26.96
CA THR A 549 1.74 11.32 27.40
C THR A 549 2.67 11.48 26.20
N PRO A 550 3.43 12.60 26.10
CA PRO A 550 4.42 12.78 25.04
C PRO A 550 5.52 11.72 25.05
N ILE A 551 6.01 11.34 23.86
CA ILE A 551 7.10 10.38 23.73
C ILE A 551 8.42 11.03 24.21
N SER A 552 9.04 10.46 25.25
CA SER A 552 10.29 10.96 25.84
C SER A 552 11.08 9.82 26.50
N PRO A 553 12.41 9.81 26.41
CA PRO A 553 13.25 8.82 27.08
C PRO A 553 13.34 9.01 28.61
N GLU A 554 12.88 10.13 29.18
CA GLU A 554 12.90 10.47 30.62
C GLU A 554 14.26 10.22 31.33
N LEU A 555 15.36 10.45 30.63
CA LEU A 555 16.72 10.22 31.15
C LEU A 555 17.35 11.51 31.72
N LEU A 556 16.88 12.67 31.30
CA LEU A 556 17.34 13.98 31.78
C LEU A 556 16.50 14.49 32.95
N PRO A 557 17.09 15.22 33.91
CA PRO A 557 16.35 15.78 35.04
C PRO A 557 15.17 16.63 34.60
N ALA A 558 13.98 16.36 35.12
CA ALA A 558 12.79 17.13 34.82
C ALA A 558 12.85 18.53 35.46
N GLN A 559 12.71 19.60 34.67
CA GLN A 559 12.56 20.95 35.19
C GLN A 559 11.11 21.20 35.59
N LYS A 560 10.85 21.42 36.91
CA LYS A 560 9.52 21.69 37.46
C LYS A 560 8.46 20.61 37.10
N GLN A 561 8.84 19.35 37.08
CA GLN A 561 7.97 18.20 36.70
C GLN A 561 7.51 18.22 35.23
N VAL A 562 8.14 19.00 34.36
CA VAL A 562 7.88 19.00 32.92
C VAL A 562 8.97 18.19 32.21
N ILE A 563 8.58 17.36 31.26
CA ILE A 563 9.49 16.59 30.42
C ILE A 563 10.42 17.55 29.67
N THR A 564 11.73 17.44 29.88
CA THR A 564 12.73 18.36 29.37
C THR A 564 13.16 18.02 27.94
N GLN A 565 13.04 16.74 27.57
CA GLN A 565 13.47 16.25 26.26
C GLN A 565 12.29 15.55 25.56
N LYS A 566 11.93 16.06 24.40
CA LYS A 566 10.97 15.37 23.53
C LYS A 566 11.72 14.72 22.37
N THR A 567 11.54 13.43 22.20
CA THR A 567 12.19 12.65 21.14
C THR A 567 11.93 13.24 19.76
N GLU A 568 10.70 13.65 19.48
CA GLU A 568 10.31 14.22 18.19
C GLU A 568 10.89 15.62 17.90
N GLU A 569 11.36 16.35 18.92
CA GLU A 569 12.09 17.61 18.70
C GLU A 569 13.52 17.37 18.15
N ILE A 570 14.10 16.19 18.44
CA ILE A 570 15.45 15.81 17.99
C ILE A 570 15.40 15.02 16.69
N LEU A 571 14.52 14.06 16.61
CA LEU A 571 14.42 13.15 15.47
C LEU A 571 13.51 13.69 14.35
N GLY A 572 12.51 14.46 14.70
CA GLY A 572 11.33 14.72 13.88
C GLY A 572 10.19 13.72 14.19
N PRO A 573 9.01 13.93 13.59
CA PRO A 573 7.83 13.12 13.85
C PRO A 573 8.01 11.66 13.46
N TYR A 574 7.65 10.73 14.35
CA TYR A 574 7.69 9.29 14.07
C TYR A 574 6.79 8.89 12.90
N GLU A 575 5.71 9.63 12.65
CA GLU A 575 4.84 9.41 11.50
C GLU A 575 5.60 9.51 10.17
N LEU A 576 6.50 10.48 10.02
CA LEU A 576 7.36 10.60 8.85
C LEU A 576 8.40 9.46 8.79
N HIS A 577 9.01 9.12 9.92
CA HIS A 577 9.98 8.03 9.97
C HIS A 577 9.35 6.69 9.59
N ASP A 578 8.16 6.38 10.10
CA ASP A 578 7.44 5.15 9.78
C ASP A 578 6.99 5.12 8.32
N PHE A 579 6.62 6.27 7.76
CA PHE A 579 6.34 6.39 6.34
C PHE A 579 7.58 6.04 5.49
N PHE A 580 8.74 6.61 5.78
CA PHE A 580 9.98 6.30 5.07
C PHE A 580 10.40 4.84 5.27
N LEU A 581 10.23 4.33 6.50
CA LEU A 581 10.54 2.96 6.88
C LEU A 581 9.72 1.95 6.10
N TYR A 582 8.42 2.20 5.92
CA TYR A 582 7.56 1.34 5.12
C TYR A 582 8.08 1.17 3.70
N TYR A 583 8.33 2.29 3.00
CA TYR A 583 8.81 2.22 1.62
C TYR A 583 10.22 1.61 1.52
N LEU A 584 11.09 1.88 2.47
CA LEU A 584 12.41 1.25 2.53
C LEU A 584 12.34 -0.29 2.66
N LEU A 585 11.40 -0.81 3.47
CA LEU A 585 11.30 -2.24 3.74
C LEU A 585 10.52 -3.02 2.67
N HIS A 586 9.60 -2.36 1.98
CA HIS A 586 8.64 -3.02 1.09
C HIS A 586 8.80 -2.70 -0.39
N THR A 587 9.66 -1.71 -0.73
CA THR A 587 9.88 -1.27 -2.11
C THR A 587 11.35 -0.99 -2.37
N ASP A 588 11.70 -0.84 -3.66
CA ASP A 588 13.03 -0.39 -4.10
C ASP A 588 13.07 1.11 -4.41
N PHE A 589 12.15 1.89 -3.83
CA PHE A 589 11.99 3.30 -4.16
C PHE A 589 13.19 4.13 -3.71
N SER A 590 13.61 5.05 -4.59
CA SER A 590 14.64 6.03 -4.27
C SER A 590 14.15 7.06 -3.23
N PRO A 591 15.05 7.72 -2.49
CA PRO A 591 14.70 8.82 -1.59
C PRO A 591 13.86 9.90 -2.25
N THR A 592 14.14 10.23 -3.51
CA THR A 592 13.40 11.21 -4.31
C THR A 592 11.95 10.80 -4.50
N LYS A 593 11.69 9.54 -4.82
CA LYS A 593 10.33 9.01 -4.99
C LYS A 593 9.57 8.94 -3.67
N ILE A 594 10.23 8.52 -2.59
CA ILE A 594 9.64 8.50 -1.24
C ILE A 594 9.27 9.92 -0.78
N LEU A 595 10.12 10.92 -1.07
CA LEU A 595 9.82 12.33 -0.79
C LEU A 595 8.57 12.80 -1.52
N LEU A 596 8.44 12.48 -2.81
CA LEU A 596 7.27 12.81 -3.61
C LEU A 596 5.98 12.24 -3.00
N LEU A 597 6.00 10.97 -2.60
CA LEU A 597 4.86 10.32 -1.97
C LEU A 597 4.53 10.92 -0.60
N ALA A 598 5.55 11.27 0.19
CA ALA A 598 5.37 11.95 1.47
C ALA A 598 4.74 13.34 1.27
N GLU A 599 5.23 14.13 0.33
CA GLU A 599 4.63 15.42 -0.03
C GLU A 599 3.17 15.24 -0.47
N HIS A 600 2.88 14.26 -1.31
CA HIS A 600 1.52 13.96 -1.75
C HIS A 600 0.61 13.61 -0.57
N CYS A 601 1.08 12.81 0.40
CA CYS A 601 0.30 12.38 1.55
C CYS A 601 0.08 13.49 2.58
N PHE A 602 1.10 14.31 2.87
CA PHE A 602 1.10 15.22 4.02
C PHE A 602 0.83 16.69 3.67
N SER A 603 0.89 17.09 2.38
CA SER A 603 0.70 18.50 1.98
C SER A 603 -0.72 19.02 2.12
N THR A 604 -1.74 18.18 2.02
CA THR A 604 -3.16 18.61 1.97
C THR A 604 -3.67 19.18 3.29
N GLU A 605 -3.18 18.64 4.41
CA GLU A 605 -3.55 19.08 5.75
C GLU A 605 -2.56 20.12 6.28
N GLN A 606 -1.59 20.56 5.45
CA GLN A 606 -0.47 21.43 5.82
C GLN A 606 0.29 20.93 7.06
N ARG A 607 0.31 19.60 7.27
CA ARG A 607 0.92 18.98 8.47
C ARG A 607 2.42 19.16 8.47
N TYR A 608 3.06 18.96 7.30
CA TYR A 608 4.50 19.15 7.12
C TYR A 608 4.78 19.80 5.76
N ASN A 609 5.68 20.77 5.76
CA ASN A 609 6.20 21.34 4.52
C ASN A 609 7.37 20.52 3.98
N ARG A 610 7.73 20.76 2.71
CA ARG A 610 8.84 20.06 2.02
C ARG A 610 10.15 20.07 2.81
N GLN A 611 10.51 21.23 3.42
CA GLN A 611 11.76 21.35 4.17
C GLN A 611 11.76 20.49 5.44
N GLN A 612 10.63 20.41 6.13
CA GLN A 612 10.46 19.54 7.31
C GLN A 612 10.58 18.06 6.91
N ILE A 613 9.91 17.63 5.83
CA ILE A 613 9.99 16.26 5.32
C ILE A 613 11.44 15.92 4.92
N LEU A 614 12.11 16.79 4.15
CA LEU A 614 13.51 16.61 3.76
C LEU A 614 14.46 16.56 4.97
N GLY A 615 14.26 17.44 5.94
CA GLY A 615 15.05 17.46 7.18
C GLY A 615 14.94 16.14 7.95
N CYS A 616 13.70 15.66 8.13
CA CYS A 616 13.41 14.38 8.77
C CYS A 616 13.99 13.20 8.00
N MET A 617 13.89 13.20 6.66
CA MET A 617 14.43 12.14 5.81
C MET A 617 15.96 12.06 5.86
N ARG A 618 16.66 13.20 5.95
CA ARG A 618 18.11 13.23 6.18
C ARG A 618 18.50 12.61 7.51
N ILE A 619 17.76 12.92 8.57
CA ILE A 619 17.96 12.31 9.90
C ILE A 619 17.74 10.81 9.80
N PHE A 620 16.65 10.38 9.15
CA PHE A 620 16.32 8.97 8.94
C PHE A 620 17.47 8.20 8.30
N TYR A 621 17.94 8.61 7.12
CA TYR A 621 19.02 7.88 6.43
C TYR A 621 20.35 7.95 7.19
N ARG A 622 20.75 9.10 7.76
CA ARG A 622 21.97 9.17 8.58
C ARG A 622 21.94 8.17 9.71
N ARG A 623 20.83 8.12 10.45
CA ARG A 623 20.70 7.23 11.60
C ARG A 623 20.57 5.78 11.18
N LEU A 624 19.77 5.49 10.17
CA LEU A 624 19.63 4.13 9.66
C LEU A 624 20.98 3.49 9.34
N PHE A 625 21.88 4.22 8.68
CA PHE A 625 23.20 3.70 8.33
C PHE A 625 24.17 3.69 9.51
N SER A 626 24.30 4.79 10.25
CA SER A 626 25.27 4.90 11.35
C SER A 626 24.95 4.00 12.55
N GLN A 627 23.71 3.54 12.71
CA GLN A 627 23.26 2.75 13.85
C GLN A 627 23.10 1.25 13.55
N GLN A 628 23.54 0.78 12.38
CA GLN A 628 23.45 -0.66 12.00
C GLN A 628 24.13 -1.59 13.00
N PHE A 629 25.23 -1.18 13.64
CA PHE A 629 25.92 -2.01 14.62
C PHE A 629 25.01 -2.43 15.80
N LYS A 630 24.01 -1.63 16.18
CA LYS A 630 23.03 -1.97 17.20
C LYS A 630 22.12 -3.11 16.71
N ARG A 631 21.66 -3.03 15.47
CA ARG A 631 20.79 -4.05 14.86
C ARG A 631 21.50 -5.38 14.64
N SER A 632 22.84 -5.37 14.46
CA SER A 632 23.65 -6.58 14.28
C SER A 632 23.60 -7.54 15.47
N CYS A 633 23.26 -7.05 16.66
CA CYS A 633 23.10 -7.84 17.89
C CYS A 633 21.70 -7.71 18.50
N ALA A 634 20.69 -7.34 17.70
CA ALA A 634 19.32 -7.26 18.19
C ALA A 634 18.83 -8.61 18.74
N PRO A 635 18.08 -8.60 19.86
CA PRO A 635 17.51 -9.81 20.45
C PRO A 635 16.52 -10.49 19.51
N ASP A 636 16.20 -11.75 19.81
CA ASP A 636 15.09 -12.43 19.13
C ASP A 636 13.79 -11.70 19.43
N GLY A 637 12.91 -11.62 18.42
CA GLY A 637 11.61 -11.00 18.54
C GLY A 637 10.64 -11.53 17.50
N VAL A 638 9.35 -11.38 17.77
CA VAL A 638 8.29 -11.81 16.87
C VAL A 638 8.12 -10.83 15.73
N GLN A 639 7.95 -11.35 14.52
CA GLN A 639 7.56 -10.58 13.34
C GLN A 639 6.07 -10.74 13.12
N VAL A 640 5.37 -9.61 12.94
CA VAL A 640 3.92 -9.58 12.75
C VAL A 640 3.50 -9.14 11.34
N GLY A 641 4.44 -9.09 10.40
CA GLY A 641 4.19 -8.82 8.99
C GLY A 641 4.59 -7.43 8.48
N PHE A 642 5.09 -6.53 9.34
CA PHE A 642 5.44 -5.15 8.94
C PHE A 642 6.90 -4.95 8.55
N GLY A 643 7.71 -5.97 8.60
CA GLY A 643 9.15 -5.92 8.38
C GLY A 643 9.95 -6.26 9.64
N SER A 644 11.26 -6.38 9.49
CA SER A 644 12.15 -6.76 10.57
C SER A 644 13.59 -6.34 10.29
N PHE A 645 14.26 -5.90 11.34
CA PHE A 645 15.70 -5.70 11.38
C PHE A 645 16.46 -6.83 12.09
N SER A 646 15.83 -8.00 12.24
CA SER A 646 16.52 -9.15 12.79
C SER A 646 17.78 -9.49 11.97
N PRO A 647 18.96 -9.64 12.60
CA PRO A 647 20.19 -10.02 11.88
C PRO A 647 20.12 -11.43 11.30
N ARG A 648 19.12 -12.22 11.68
CA ARG A 648 18.83 -13.57 11.19
C ARG A 648 17.78 -13.58 10.06
N GLY A 649 17.24 -12.40 9.71
CA GLY A 649 16.20 -12.23 8.69
C GLY A 649 16.73 -11.80 7.32
N ILE A 650 15.87 -11.17 6.55
CA ILE A 650 16.16 -10.71 5.17
C ILE A 650 17.07 -9.48 5.18
N TRP A 651 16.98 -8.65 6.22
CA TRP A 651 17.78 -7.43 6.32
C TRP A 651 19.24 -7.76 6.65
N GLN A 652 20.12 -7.56 5.66
CA GLN A 652 21.55 -7.86 5.77
C GLN A 652 22.38 -6.65 5.33
N MET A 653 22.50 -5.67 6.20
CA MET A 653 23.27 -4.46 5.96
C MET A 653 24.62 -4.52 6.71
N PRO A 654 25.76 -4.26 6.05
CA PRO A 654 27.05 -4.11 6.75
C PRO A 654 27.04 -2.93 7.72
N SER A 655 27.67 -3.10 8.88
CA SER A 655 27.68 -2.04 9.91
C SER A 655 28.49 -0.79 9.54
N ASP A 656 29.39 -0.92 8.59
CA ASP A 656 30.26 0.15 8.07
C ASP A 656 29.78 0.73 6.72
N MET A 657 28.57 0.37 6.28
CA MET A 657 27.94 0.98 5.10
C MET A 657 27.63 2.46 5.33
N THR A 658 27.88 3.29 4.32
CA THR A 658 27.66 4.75 4.40
C THR A 658 26.35 5.19 3.74
N ALA A 659 25.75 6.25 4.26
CA ALA A 659 24.54 6.86 3.70
C ALA A 659 24.82 7.82 2.52
N SER A 660 26.06 7.93 2.05
CA SER A 660 26.50 9.01 1.13
C SER A 660 25.66 9.08 -0.15
N VAL A 661 25.31 7.94 -0.74
CA VAL A 661 24.50 7.89 -1.99
C VAL A 661 23.11 8.47 -1.76
N TRP A 662 22.40 8.06 -0.71
CA TRP A 662 21.06 8.53 -0.37
C TRP A 662 21.05 10.00 0.04
N LEU A 663 22.06 10.44 0.80
CA LEU A 663 22.18 11.83 1.23
C LEU A 663 22.53 12.77 0.06
N ALA A 664 23.41 12.35 -0.85
CA ALA A 664 23.73 13.13 -2.05
C ALA A 664 22.51 13.30 -2.98
N GLU A 665 21.62 12.30 -3.05
CA GLU A 665 20.36 12.43 -3.78
C GLU A 665 19.45 13.47 -3.12
N LEU A 666 19.32 13.46 -1.78
CA LEU A 666 18.54 14.43 -1.03
C LEU A 666 19.12 15.87 -1.06
N GLU A 667 20.42 16.02 -1.21
CA GLU A 667 21.08 17.34 -1.35
C GLU A 667 20.67 18.02 -2.65
N LYS A 668 20.66 17.31 -3.77
CA LYS A 668 20.21 17.83 -5.07
C LYS A 668 18.75 18.34 -5.03
N LEU A 669 17.90 17.74 -4.21
CA LEU A 669 16.51 18.13 -4.06
C LEU A 669 16.29 19.37 -3.21
N SER A 670 17.32 19.83 -2.51
CA SER A 670 17.27 21.07 -1.70
C SER A 670 17.57 22.32 -2.51
N GLU A 671 18.18 22.16 -3.67
CA GLU A 671 18.59 23.26 -4.57
C GLU A 671 17.45 23.63 -5.55
N VAL A 672 16.38 22.85 -5.58
CA VAL A 672 15.16 23.03 -6.38
C VAL A 672 13.99 23.40 -5.46
#